data_712c76f7050f34e03d3a3cf484bdef5c
#
_entry.id   712c76f7050f34e03d3a3cf484bdef5c
#
_cell.length_a   1.000
_cell.length_b   1.000
_cell.length_c   1.000
_cell.angle_alpha   90.00
_cell.angle_beta   90.00
_cell.angle_gamma   90.00
#
_symmetry.space_group_name_H-M   'P 1'
#
loop_
_entity.id
_entity.type
_entity.pdbx_description
1 polymer ?
#
loop_
_entity_poly.entity_id
_entity_poly.type
_entity_poly.pdbx_seq_one_letter_code
_entity_poly.pdbx_strand_id
1 'polypeptide(L)'
;MRTIRAEAELTIQGRRVLGAAIAGVAAALGCSDPAAAASDRVRFRIPRQPYPEALLDLAQQANVTLIGAAACPGVSRTPVVGAMTVDEALSRLLAGAPCNWRMIAPGAVEISPVRQTEAARPAPGPPATVGELLVTATKRVRDSRELAVGVTVIPRRRLHGTGASDPGDAAAQMAGVLTTNLGPGRNKILLRGLSDGVFTGRARSTVVTYLDDIPVNYNAPDPDFRLVDVERVEVARGPQGALYGAGALSGVYRIVTRKPDLGQWSAEVRATGATTKGGGPSGALEGYVNVPIWGDAAGLRLSAYQEVQGGYLDDIVQHRSNVDRTERRGGRLTLLAQPQEPLSITLTAATQSLRSEDTHYTIRGIGRNRAVRIPEPHVNDIELLTGTARYSWGGSELTSATGFVRHAYGSLFDATPVQSNYTDHATTSAYSERTRTKMLVQDLFLASRGASNLEWLVGLYASEARLRSPSELLAQNPGLPNAPVYSELRQETIREIAGYAELSYKPAPGWTLAVGGRLYDVDRRIRSEVVSERFKPRRLDRGNHYTGFSPKISLQRQFDNGDLVYAVITEGFRAGGVNTGGAQPVPEARENFSSDRLRNYEVGMKLERFQRRLSLSSAIYYDVWKDIQTDQFRASGIPYTTNAGDAHVLGLEAEVAFRTDNGFLVQLNGRVSRSRTTNANLEFIPILARNLPGAPPVSGGALVSYERPVFGDWTMRLVGQAIYVGLSRVSFDTRLPQTGGFTQARLLAEISRDGRGAQVFVTNPLNSFRDTFSFGNPFTAAQARQITPQRPITVGATLFAAF
;
A
#
# COMPACT_ATOMS: atom_id res chain seq x y z
N MET A 1 13.95 -5.26 -30.59
CA MET A 1 14.42 -6.39 -29.74
C MET A 1 15.84 -6.18 -29.19
N ARG A 2 16.86 -5.77 -30.00
CA ARG A 2 18.22 -5.53 -29.45
C ARG A 2 18.30 -4.38 -28.45
N THR A 3 17.57 -3.29 -28.61
CA THR A 3 17.54 -2.15 -27.70
C THR A 3 16.94 -2.51 -26.31
N ILE A 4 15.96 -3.42 -26.28
CA ILE A 4 15.38 -3.94 -25.03
C ILE A 4 16.36 -4.89 -24.31
N ARG A 5 17.23 -5.61 -25.03
CA ARG A 5 18.29 -6.44 -24.47
C ARG A 5 19.47 -5.62 -23.92
N ALA A 6 19.93 -4.60 -24.62
CA ALA A 6 21.06 -3.77 -24.19
C ALA A 6 20.76 -2.97 -22.90
N GLU A 7 19.52 -2.51 -22.73
CA GLU A 7 19.13 -1.83 -21.48
C GLU A 7 18.85 -2.79 -20.31
N ALA A 8 18.58 -4.05 -20.59
CA ALA A 8 18.54 -5.10 -19.57
C ALA A 8 19.94 -5.35 -18.97
N GLU A 9 21.00 -5.25 -19.75
CA GLU A 9 22.38 -5.38 -19.27
C GLU A 9 22.86 -4.18 -18.44
N LEU A 10 22.44 -2.94 -18.77
CA LEU A 10 22.72 -1.77 -17.93
C LEU A 10 21.96 -1.79 -16.58
N THR A 11 20.80 -2.44 -16.53
CA THR A 11 20.04 -2.65 -15.28
C THR A 11 20.73 -3.68 -14.39
N ILE A 12 21.47 -4.62 -14.99
CA ILE A 12 22.25 -5.64 -14.26
C ILE A 12 23.49 -5.03 -13.58
N GLN A 13 24.11 -4.00 -14.15
CA GLN A 13 25.21 -3.30 -13.49
C GLN A 13 24.76 -2.43 -12.30
N GLY A 14 23.60 -1.78 -12.37
CA GLY A 14 23.02 -1.08 -11.22
C GLY A 14 22.61 -2.04 -10.07
N ARG A 15 22.25 -3.28 -10.41
CA ARG A 15 21.92 -4.34 -9.43
C ARG A 15 23.14 -4.87 -8.66
N ARG A 16 24.33 -4.85 -9.25
CA ARG A 16 25.55 -5.27 -8.56
C ARG A 16 25.97 -4.27 -7.47
N VAL A 17 25.65 -2.99 -7.62
CA VAL A 17 25.95 -1.97 -6.60
C VAL A 17 25.05 -2.10 -5.38
N LEU A 18 23.75 -2.42 -5.56
CA LEU A 18 22.83 -2.64 -4.44
C LEU A 18 23.08 -3.99 -3.75
N GLY A 19 23.40 -5.04 -4.51
CA GLY A 19 23.82 -6.33 -3.99
C GLY A 19 25.15 -6.26 -3.21
N ALA A 20 26.10 -5.44 -3.67
CA ALA A 20 27.37 -5.20 -2.98
C ALA A 20 27.19 -4.37 -1.70
N ALA A 21 26.23 -3.44 -1.66
CA ALA A 21 25.92 -2.68 -0.44
C ALA A 21 25.27 -3.55 0.64
N ILE A 22 24.45 -4.53 0.26
CA ILE A 22 23.86 -5.49 1.21
C ILE A 22 24.89 -6.52 1.68
N ALA A 23 25.81 -6.97 0.80
CA ALA A 23 26.90 -7.85 1.17
C ALA A 23 27.98 -7.14 2.01
N GLY A 24 28.23 -5.83 1.74
CA GLY A 24 29.21 -5.03 2.48
C GLY A 24 28.80 -4.76 3.92
N VAL A 25 27.51 -4.61 4.21
CA VAL A 25 27.00 -4.44 5.58
C VAL A 25 27.09 -5.74 6.39
N ALA A 26 26.93 -6.90 5.74
CA ALA A 26 27.10 -8.21 6.39
C ALA A 26 28.57 -8.55 6.68
N ALA A 27 29.54 -8.01 5.91
CA ALA A 27 30.96 -8.27 6.08
C ALA A 27 31.66 -7.28 7.04
N ALA A 28 31.06 -6.12 7.35
CA ALA A 28 31.60 -5.13 8.28
C ALA A 28 31.25 -5.38 9.75
N LEU A 29 30.35 -6.36 10.03
CA LEU A 29 30.04 -6.83 11.39
C LEU A 29 30.85 -8.09 11.72
N GLY A 30 32.17 -7.95 11.66
CA GLY A 30 33.09 -8.94 12.20
C GLY A 30 32.83 -9.07 13.70
N CYS A 31 32.40 -10.27 14.13
CA CYS A 31 32.34 -10.63 15.53
C CYS A 31 33.71 -10.45 16.18
N SER A 32 33.85 -9.39 16.95
CA SER A 32 34.85 -9.38 18.02
C SER A 32 34.20 -10.10 19.18
N ASP A 33 34.71 -11.28 19.52
CA ASP A 33 34.41 -11.98 20.75
C ASP A 33 34.53 -10.98 21.94
N PRO A 34 33.54 -10.87 22.82
CA PRO A 34 33.74 -10.17 24.09
C PRO A 34 34.72 -11.00 24.89
N ALA A 35 35.84 -10.43 25.18
CA ALA A 35 36.78 -11.00 26.14
C ALA A 35 35.98 -11.37 27.40
N ALA A 36 35.92 -12.67 27.70
CA ALA A 36 35.32 -13.17 28.89
C ALA A 36 36.07 -12.55 30.09
N ALA A 37 35.41 -11.61 30.79
CA ALA A 37 35.86 -11.20 32.12
C ALA A 37 35.86 -12.47 32.97
N ALA A 38 37.01 -12.87 33.45
CA ALA A 38 37.18 -14.00 34.38
C ALA A 38 36.27 -13.70 35.60
N SER A 39 35.16 -14.38 35.72
CA SER A 39 34.25 -14.27 36.86
C SER A 39 34.93 -14.93 38.05
N ASP A 40 35.29 -14.13 39.05
CA ASP A 40 35.87 -14.66 40.27
C ASP A 40 34.94 -15.71 40.90
N ARG A 41 35.50 -16.92 41.17
CA ARG A 41 34.76 -17.99 41.86
C ARG A 41 34.75 -17.71 43.36
N VAL A 42 33.54 -17.59 43.89
CA VAL A 42 33.27 -17.41 45.32
C VAL A 42 32.91 -18.75 45.96
N ARG A 43 33.36 -19.01 47.16
CA ARG A 43 33.01 -20.22 47.88
C ARG A 43 31.72 -20.00 48.69
N PHE A 44 30.59 -20.57 48.20
CA PHE A 44 29.29 -20.48 48.84
C PHE A 44 29.06 -21.61 49.87
N ARG A 45 28.37 -21.27 50.92
CA ARG A 45 27.86 -22.19 51.92
C ARG A 45 26.48 -21.73 52.38
N ILE A 46 25.44 -22.07 51.60
CA ILE A 46 24.06 -21.66 51.80
C ILE A 46 23.24 -22.91 52.09
N PRO A 47 22.70 -23.07 53.33
CA PRO A 47 21.88 -24.20 53.69
C PRO A 47 20.50 -24.14 53.04
N ARG A 48 19.72 -25.21 53.16
CA ARG A 48 18.32 -25.19 52.75
C ARG A 48 17.49 -24.33 53.71
N GLN A 49 16.95 -23.21 53.23
CA GLN A 49 16.21 -22.21 54.03
C GLN A 49 15.25 -21.43 53.11
N PRO A 50 14.38 -20.55 53.65
CA PRO A 50 13.53 -19.69 52.83
C PRO A 50 14.31 -18.92 51.72
N TYR A 51 13.75 -18.83 50.52
CA TYR A 51 14.44 -18.16 49.42
C TYR A 51 14.92 -16.74 49.75
N PRO A 52 14.15 -15.86 50.43
CA PRO A 52 14.65 -14.54 50.79
C PRO A 52 15.93 -14.55 51.63
N GLU A 53 16.00 -15.48 52.58
CA GLU A 53 17.19 -15.66 53.45
C GLU A 53 18.37 -16.27 52.68
N ALA A 54 18.10 -17.28 51.86
CA ALA A 54 19.11 -17.91 51.04
C ALA A 54 19.71 -16.95 49.99
N LEU A 55 18.90 -16.06 49.43
CA LEU A 55 19.33 -15.00 48.53
C LEU A 55 20.17 -13.93 49.27
N LEU A 56 19.79 -13.58 50.49
CA LEU A 56 20.55 -12.66 51.31
C LEU A 56 21.93 -13.22 51.65
N ASP A 57 22.02 -14.50 52.03
CA ASP A 57 23.27 -15.19 52.28
C ASP A 57 24.15 -15.25 51.02
N LEU A 58 23.58 -15.48 49.87
CA LEU A 58 24.29 -15.42 48.58
C LEU A 58 24.84 -14.05 48.34
N ALA A 59 24.06 -13.00 48.52
CA ALA A 59 24.47 -11.62 48.33
C ALA A 59 25.62 -11.22 49.24
N GLN A 60 25.57 -11.63 50.52
CA GLN A 60 26.65 -11.35 51.49
C GLN A 60 27.92 -12.10 51.13
N GLN A 61 27.84 -13.39 50.78
CA GLN A 61 29.01 -14.22 50.48
C GLN A 61 29.68 -13.81 49.15
N ALA A 62 28.88 -13.28 48.19
CA ALA A 62 29.38 -12.83 46.87
C ALA A 62 29.65 -11.33 46.78
N ASN A 63 29.33 -10.57 47.84
CA ASN A 63 29.39 -9.11 47.82
C ASN A 63 28.64 -8.46 46.64
N VAL A 64 27.43 -8.92 46.37
CA VAL A 64 26.56 -8.40 45.33
C VAL A 64 25.30 -7.75 45.92
N THR A 65 24.77 -6.75 45.24
CA THR A 65 23.52 -6.10 45.63
C THR A 65 22.34 -6.85 45.04
N LEU A 66 21.37 -7.21 45.89
CA LEU A 66 20.13 -7.87 45.48
C LEU A 66 18.94 -6.91 45.58
N ILE A 67 18.14 -6.87 44.52
CA ILE A 67 16.90 -6.14 44.47
C ILE A 67 15.76 -7.13 44.29
N GLY A 68 14.73 -7.04 45.17
CA GLY A 68 13.54 -7.86 45.03
C GLY A 68 13.61 -9.27 45.66
N ALA A 69 14.56 -9.55 46.54
CA ALA A 69 14.70 -10.88 47.20
C ALA A 69 13.40 -11.36 47.87
N ALA A 70 12.60 -10.45 48.46
CA ALA A 70 11.30 -10.76 49.06
C ALA A 70 10.22 -11.24 48.07
N ALA A 71 10.45 -11.04 46.76
CA ALA A 71 9.53 -11.47 45.72
C ALA A 71 9.61 -12.99 45.41
N CYS A 72 10.49 -13.74 46.08
CA CYS A 72 10.69 -15.18 45.92
C CYS A 72 10.13 -15.97 47.12
N PRO A 73 8.86 -16.37 47.13
CA PRO A 73 8.26 -17.13 48.23
C PRO A 73 8.67 -18.61 48.20
N GLY A 74 8.71 -19.25 49.37
CA GLY A 74 9.01 -20.67 49.49
C GLY A 74 10.38 -20.94 50.07
N VAL A 75 10.80 -22.23 50.05
CA VAL A 75 12.05 -22.73 50.65
C VAL A 75 12.93 -23.35 49.55
N SER A 76 14.24 -23.07 49.57
CA SER A 76 15.18 -23.62 48.62
C SER A 76 15.21 -25.15 48.63
N ARG A 77 15.24 -25.75 47.43
CA ARG A 77 15.17 -27.22 47.29
C ARG A 77 16.47 -27.90 47.62
N THR A 78 17.58 -27.28 47.31
CA THR A 78 18.94 -27.81 47.45
C THR A 78 19.85 -26.79 48.12
N PRO A 79 20.80 -27.22 49.02
CA PRO A 79 21.82 -26.31 49.53
C PRO A 79 22.79 -25.94 48.42
N VAL A 80 23.34 -24.70 48.42
CA VAL A 80 24.41 -24.27 47.52
C VAL A 80 25.73 -24.27 48.27
N VAL A 81 26.58 -25.23 47.92
CA VAL A 81 27.89 -25.45 48.60
C VAL A 81 28.96 -25.65 47.55
N GLY A 82 30.10 -24.94 47.68
CA GLY A 82 31.23 -25.08 46.76
C GLY A 82 31.72 -23.78 46.15
N ALA A 83 32.85 -23.84 45.43
CA ALA A 83 33.42 -22.71 44.72
C ALA A 83 32.78 -22.60 43.28
N MET A 84 32.03 -21.54 43.03
CA MET A 84 31.35 -21.32 41.77
C MET A 84 31.17 -19.81 41.50
N THR A 85 30.74 -19.46 40.29
CA THR A 85 30.41 -18.07 39.98
C THR A 85 29.07 -17.65 40.57
N VAL A 86 28.79 -16.38 40.68
CA VAL A 86 27.50 -15.85 41.16
C VAL A 86 26.35 -16.37 40.32
N ASP A 87 26.53 -16.44 39.02
CA ASP A 87 25.53 -16.92 38.04
C ASP A 87 25.22 -18.42 38.24
N GLU A 88 26.28 -19.22 38.49
CA GLU A 88 26.11 -20.65 38.81
C GLU A 88 25.41 -20.86 40.15
N ALA A 89 25.73 -20.03 41.16
CA ALA A 89 25.11 -20.08 42.47
C ALA A 89 23.62 -19.69 42.44
N LEU A 90 23.28 -18.58 41.75
CA LEU A 90 21.89 -18.13 41.51
C LEU A 90 21.09 -19.17 40.73
N SER A 91 21.65 -19.71 39.67
CA SER A 91 21.00 -20.74 38.85
C SER A 91 20.70 -22.01 39.66
N ARG A 92 21.60 -22.45 40.54
CA ARG A 92 21.41 -23.59 41.41
C ARG A 92 20.41 -23.32 42.53
N LEU A 93 20.50 -22.15 43.16
CA LEU A 93 19.61 -21.76 44.26
C LEU A 93 18.17 -21.65 43.79
N LEU A 94 17.95 -21.03 42.61
CA LEU A 94 16.63 -20.77 42.08
C LEU A 94 16.10 -21.83 41.09
N ALA A 95 16.80 -22.96 40.96
CA ALA A 95 16.34 -24.08 40.14
C ALA A 95 14.97 -24.58 40.60
N GLY A 96 13.91 -24.36 39.82
CA GLY A 96 12.54 -24.71 40.14
C GLY A 96 11.89 -23.82 41.23
N ALA A 97 12.44 -22.66 41.53
CA ALA A 97 11.86 -21.62 42.34
C ALA A 97 10.73 -20.87 41.60
N PRO A 98 9.79 -20.25 42.26
CA PRO A 98 8.74 -19.44 41.64
C PRO A 98 9.22 -18.02 41.30
N CYS A 99 10.53 -17.84 41.07
CA CYS A 99 11.17 -16.56 40.73
C CYS A 99 12.34 -16.75 39.78
N ASN A 100 12.64 -15.74 39.02
CA ASN A 100 13.79 -15.65 38.10
C ASN A 100 14.75 -14.56 38.61
N TRP A 101 15.97 -14.62 38.10
CA TRP A 101 16.98 -13.58 38.34
C TRP A 101 17.54 -13.01 37.04
N ARG A 102 18.02 -11.76 37.14
CA ARG A 102 18.72 -11.08 36.05
C ARG A 102 19.82 -10.17 36.61
N MET A 103 21.01 -10.22 36.01
CA MET A 103 22.06 -9.26 36.30
C MET A 103 21.71 -7.93 35.60
N ILE A 104 21.55 -6.88 36.38
CA ILE A 104 21.20 -5.53 35.85
C ILE A 104 22.40 -4.58 35.76
N ALA A 105 23.48 -4.89 36.48
CA ALA A 105 24.78 -4.24 36.41
C ALA A 105 25.86 -5.17 37.02
N PRO A 106 27.17 -4.94 36.76
CA PRO A 106 28.23 -5.68 37.45
C PRO A 106 28.06 -5.63 38.97
N GLY A 107 27.81 -6.76 39.62
CA GLY A 107 27.58 -6.87 41.06
C GLY A 107 26.15 -6.49 41.53
N ALA A 108 25.18 -6.31 40.66
CA ALA A 108 23.79 -6.05 41.01
C ALA A 108 22.84 -7.04 40.32
N VAL A 109 21.98 -7.72 41.08
CA VAL A 109 21.05 -8.75 40.62
C VAL A 109 19.61 -8.41 41.03
N GLU A 110 18.71 -8.46 40.08
CA GLU A 110 17.25 -8.34 40.30
C GLU A 110 16.58 -9.70 40.35
N ILE A 111 15.75 -9.90 41.36
CA ILE A 111 14.91 -11.10 41.53
C ILE A 111 13.47 -10.70 41.25
N SER A 112 12.82 -11.40 40.34
CA SER A 112 11.42 -11.17 39.96
C SER A 112 10.61 -12.45 40.06
N PRO A 113 9.31 -12.40 40.45
CA PRO A 113 8.48 -13.57 40.49
C PRO A 113 8.33 -14.14 39.07
N VAL A 114 8.46 -15.46 38.93
CA VAL A 114 7.98 -16.13 37.73
C VAL A 114 6.46 -15.93 37.73
N ARG A 115 5.98 -15.08 36.81
CA ARG A 115 4.55 -15.15 36.49
C ARG A 115 4.31 -16.56 35.96
N GLN A 116 3.79 -17.44 36.84
CA GLN A 116 3.18 -18.66 36.39
C GLN A 116 2.09 -18.21 35.41
N THR A 117 2.33 -18.41 34.14
CA THR A 117 1.24 -18.60 33.19
C THR A 117 0.59 -19.91 33.70
N GLU A 118 -0.32 -19.78 34.66
CA GLU A 118 -1.29 -20.81 34.95
C GLU A 118 -1.80 -21.24 33.59
N ALA A 119 -1.68 -22.53 33.26
CA ALA A 119 -2.38 -23.12 32.15
C ALA A 119 -3.87 -22.96 32.49
N ALA A 120 -4.36 -21.75 32.30
CA ALA A 120 -5.75 -21.41 32.42
C ALA A 120 -6.46 -22.34 31.45
N ARG A 121 -7.38 -23.18 31.99
CA ARG A 121 -8.59 -23.49 31.21
C ARG A 121 -8.89 -22.26 30.39
N PRO A 122 -9.13 -22.38 29.06
CA PRO A 122 -9.43 -21.18 28.24
C PRO A 122 -10.55 -20.43 28.97
N ALA A 123 -10.15 -19.37 29.67
CA ALA A 123 -11.11 -18.39 30.15
C ALA A 123 -11.96 -18.03 28.93
N PRO A 124 -13.27 -17.83 29.07
CA PRO A 124 -14.08 -17.34 27.98
C PRO A 124 -13.31 -16.14 27.42
N GLY A 125 -12.86 -16.27 26.16
CA GLY A 125 -11.95 -15.32 25.54
C GLY A 125 -12.49 -13.91 25.74
N PRO A 126 -11.65 -12.87 25.80
CA PRO A 126 -12.10 -11.52 26.02
C PRO A 126 -13.30 -11.27 25.10
N PRO A 127 -14.37 -10.61 25.59
CA PRO A 127 -15.61 -10.47 24.83
C PRO A 127 -15.26 -10.06 23.40
N ALA A 128 -15.85 -10.73 22.41
CA ALA A 128 -15.52 -10.60 21.00
C ALA A 128 -15.76 -9.15 20.55
N THR A 129 -14.78 -8.28 20.78
CA THR A 129 -14.83 -6.86 20.43
C THR A 129 -14.17 -6.63 19.08
N VAL A 130 -14.68 -5.66 18.33
CA VAL A 130 -13.96 -5.10 17.17
C VAL A 130 -12.78 -4.32 17.78
N GLY A 131 -11.55 -4.82 17.63
CA GLY A 131 -10.35 -4.25 18.26
C GLY A 131 -10.07 -2.81 17.85
N GLU A 132 -9.28 -2.11 18.66
CA GLU A 132 -8.79 -0.78 18.34
C GLU A 132 -7.98 -0.78 17.03
N LEU A 133 -8.32 0.12 16.11
CA LEU A 133 -7.67 0.28 14.81
C LEU A 133 -6.91 1.60 14.79
N LEU A 134 -5.67 1.58 15.27
CA LEU A 134 -4.79 2.75 15.23
C LEU A 134 -4.43 3.10 13.79
N VAL A 135 -4.55 4.38 13.46
CA VAL A 135 -4.23 4.93 12.14
C VAL A 135 -3.22 6.06 12.25
N THR A 136 -2.46 6.22 11.20
CA THR A 136 -1.51 7.31 11.04
C THR A 136 -1.82 8.19 9.82
N ALA A 137 -2.99 7.97 9.20
CA ALA A 137 -3.45 8.75 8.04
C ALA A 137 -3.71 10.24 8.34
N THR A 138 -3.61 10.69 9.59
CA THR A 138 -3.66 12.10 10.00
C THR A 138 -2.29 12.63 10.46
N LYS A 139 -1.19 11.93 10.12
CA LYS A 139 0.18 12.20 10.60
C LYS A 139 0.35 12.14 12.13
N ARG A 140 -0.64 11.61 12.83
CA ARG A 140 -0.63 11.30 14.27
C ARG A 140 -1.19 9.91 14.47
N VAL A 141 -0.70 9.21 15.46
CA VAL A 141 -1.29 7.92 15.87
C VAL A 141 -2.61 8.21 16.59
N ARG A 142 -3.72 7.78 16.02
CA ARG A 142 -5.07 7.95 16.54
C ARG A 142 -5.88 6.69 16.35
N ASP A 143 -6.87 6.50 17.20
CA ASP A 143 -7.91 5.52 16.91
C ASP A 143 -8.75 5.99 15.71
N SER A 144 -8.98 5.10 14.76
CA SER A 144 -9.79 5.39 13.57
C SER A 144 -11.21 5.84 13.91
N ARG A 145 -11.70 5.47 15.10
CA ARG A 145 -13.03 5.81 15.62
C ARG A 145 -13.13 7.27 16.06
N GLU A 146 -12.01 7.89 16.43
CA GLU A 146 -11.95 9.27 16.93
C GLU A 146 -11.73 10.30 15.82
N LEU A 147 -11.62 9.87 14.57
CA LEU A 147 -11.30 10.74 13.47
C LEU A 147 -12.53 11.21 12.70
N ALA A 148 -12.64 12.52 12.50
CA ALA A 148 -13.65 13.17 11.66
C ALA A 148 -13.32 13.02 10.16
N VAL A 149 -13.22 11.78 9.70
CA VAL A 149 -12.95 11.40 8.30
C VAL A 149 -13.36 9.96 8.03
N GLY A 150 -13.78 9.65 6.82
CA GLY A 150 -14.00 8.29 6.36
C GLY A 150 -12.69 7.53 6.22
N VAL A 151 -12.28 6.80 7.26
CA VAL A 151 -11.06 5.97 7.28
C VAL A 151 -11.41 4.51 7.45
N THR A 152 -10.82 3.66 6.63
CA THR A 152 -10.87 2.20 6.78
C THR A 152 -9.47 1.66 7.02
N VAL A 153 -9.36 0.71 7.95
CA VAL A 153 -8.12 0.00 8.27
C VAL A 153 -8.31 -1.48 8.06
N ILE A 154 -7.40 -2.10 7.32
CA ILE A 154 -7.34 -3.55 7.20
C ILE A 154 -6.07 -4.03 7.91
N PRO A 155 -6.17 -4.60 9.11
CA PRO A 155 -5.03 -5.10 9.86
C PRO A 155 -4.48 -6.40 9.22
N ARG A 156 -3.22 -6.73 9.50
CA ARG A 156 -2.51 -7.93 9.04
C ARG A 156 -3.36 -9.21 9.18
N ARG A 157 -3.98 -9.42 10.36
CA ARG A 157 -4.82 -10.60 10.61
C ARG A 157 -5.94 -10.75 9.56
N ARG A 158 -6.54 -9.64 9.14
CA ARG A 158 -7.59 -9.65 8.12
C ARG A 158 -7.01 -9.83 6.71
N LEU A 159 -5.89 -9.21 6.37
CA LEU A 159 -5.19 -9.44 5.09
C LEU A 159 -4.84 -10.93 4.92
N HIS A 160 -4.18 -11.53 5.90
CA HIS A 160 -3.83 -12.94 5.87
C HIS A 160 -5.06 -13.86 5.89
N GLY A 161 -6.03 -13.55 6.75
CA GLY A 161 -7.24 -14.36 6.92
C GLY A 161 -8.16 -14.38 5.70
N THR A 162 -8.07 -13.39 4.82
CA THR A 162 -8.80 -13.34 3.54
C THR A 162 -7.93 -13.78 2.36
N GLY A 163 -6.65 -14.01 2.58
CA GLY A 163 -5.68 -14.28 1.52
C GLY A 163 -5.44 -13.08 0.58
N ALA A 164 -5.65 -11.84 1.08
CA ALA A 164 -5.38 -10.64 0.31
C ALA A 164 -3.87 -10.48 0.07
N SER A 165 -3.47 -10.41 -1.19
CA SER A 165 -2.07 -10.40 -1.60
C SER A 165 -1.60 -9.12 -2.27
N ASP A 166 -2.52 -8.29 -2.73
CA ASP A 166 -2.24 -7.04 -3.44
C ASP A 166 -3.25 -5.92 -3.09
N PRO A 167 -3.05 -4.68 -3.58
CA PRO A 167 -3.96 -3.57 -3.31
C PRO A 167 -5.39 -3.79 -3.80
N GLY A 168 -5.61 -4.56 -4.87
CA GLY A 168 -6.94 -4.90 -5.38
C GLY A 168 -7.71 -5.81 -4.42
N ASP A 169 -7.05 -6.85 -3.90
CA ASP A 169 -7.62 -7.74 -2.87
C ASP A 169 -7.96 -6.98 -1.57
N ALA A 170 -7.13 -6.00 -1.19
CA ALA A 170 -7.41 -5.15 -0.04
C ALA A 170 -8.58 -4.20 -0.33
N ALA A 171 -8.62 -3.56 -1.50
CA ALA A 171 -9.69 -2.66 -1.93
C ALA A 171 -11.07 -3.34 -1.91
N ALA A 172 -11.13 -4.62 -2.27
CA ALA A 172 -12.35 -5.43 -2.23
C ALA A 172 -13.01 -5.54 -0.84
N GLN A 173 -12.31 -5.17 0.22
CA GLN A 173 -12.80 -5.22 1.61
C GLN A 173 -13.28 -3.86 2.14
N MET A 174 -13.26 -2.81 1.31
CA MET A 174 -13.51 -1.43 1.74
C MET A 174 -14.63 -0.77 0.94
N ALA A 175 -15.48 0.01 1.60
CA ALA A 175 -16.51 0.79 0.93
C ALA A 175 -15.89 1.85 0.01
N GLY A 176 -16.38 1.93 -1.23
CA GLY A 176 -15.98 2.97 -2.15
C GLY A 176 -14.55 2.95 -2.64
N VAL A 177 -13.80 1.86 -2.39
CA VAL A 177 -12.45 1.63 -2.89
C VAL A 177 -12.51 0.63 -4.04
N LEU A 178 -12.04 1.02 -5.19
CA LEU A 178 -12.01 0.18 -6.39
C LEU A 178 -10.61 0.27 -7.03
N THR A 179 -10.26 -0.74 -7.81
CA THR A 179 -9.11 -0.69 -8.71
C THR A 179 -9.57 -0.88 -10.15
N THR A 180 -8.90 -0.25 -11.10
CA THR A 180 -9.04 -0.63 -12.50
C THR A 180 -8.53 -2.06 -12.70
N ASN A 181 -8.88 -2.71 -13.79
CA ASN A 181 -8.36 -4.03 -14.13
C ASN A 181 -7.73 -4.01 -15.52
N LEU A 182 -6.60 -3.32 -15.64
CA LEU A 182 -5.74 -3.31 -16.84
C LEU A 182 -4.70 -4.43 -16.80
N GLY A 183 -4.74 -5.26 -15.76
CA GLY A 183 -3.76 -6.28 -15.44
C GLY A 183 -2.79 -5.85 -14.33
N PRO A 184 -2.09 -6.81 -13.70
CA PRO A 184 -1.11 -6.52 -12.65
C PRO A 184 -0.07 -5.50 -13.09
N GLY A 185 0.22 -4.50 -12.23
CA GLY A 185 1.17 -3.43 -12.50
C GLY A 185 0.71 -2.34 -13.47
N ARG A 186 -0.55 -2.37 -13.92
CA ARG A 186 -1.16 -1.32 -14.77
C ARG A 186 -2.36 -0.63 -14.14
N ASN A 187 -2.69 -0.98 -12.91
CA ASN A 187 -3.91 -0.54 -12.24
C ASN A 187 -3.79 0.86 -11.62
N LYS A 188 -4.94 1.52 -11.47
CA LYS A 188 -5.16 2.74 -10.69
C LYS A 188 -6.06 2.41 -9.51
N ILE A 189 -5.79 3.01 -8.35
CA ILE A 189 -6.71 2.99 -7.21
C ILE A 189 -7.69 4.15 -7.37
N LEU A 190 -8.98 3.87 -7.17
CA LEU A 190 -10.07 4.84 -7.26
C LEU A 190 -10.82 4.89 -5.93
N LEU A 191 -11.02 6.08 -5.39
CA LEU A 191 -11.75 6.31 -4.15
C LEU A 191 -13.06 7.05 -4.42
N ARG A 192 -14.18 6.59 -3.83
CA ARG A 192 -15.52 7.19 -3.95
C ARG A 192 -16.04 7.36 -5.39
N GLY A 193 -15.41 6.69 -6.37
CA GLY A 193 -15.70 6.90 -7.77
C GLY A 193 -15.26 8.28 -8.29
N LEU A 194 -14.37 8.97 -7.58
CA LEU A 194 -13.72 10.20 -8.03
C LEU A 194 -12.61 9.83 -9.02
N SER A 195 -13.02 9.55 -10.23
CA SER A 195 -12.16 9.05 -11.31
C SER A 195 -12.07 10.06 -12.44
N ASP A 196 -10.86 10.31 -12.88
CA ASP A 196 -10.52 11.10 -14.06
C ASP A 196 -10.51 10.28 -15.37
N GLY A 197 -11.01 9.07 -15.30
CA GLY A 197 -11.00 8.09 -16.38
C GLY A 197 -10.05 6.94 -16.11
N VAL A 198 -10.20 5.93 -16.94
CA VAL A 198 -9.49 4.66 -16.77
C VAL A 198 -8.10 4.66 -17.39
N PHE A 199 -7.82 5.63 -18.25
CA PHE A 199 -6.58 5.68 -18.97
C PHE A 199 -5.40 6.05 -18.05
N THR A 200 -4.27 5.44 -18.32
CA THR A 200 -3.01 5.81 -17.70
C THR A 200 -2.28 6.75 -18.63
N GLY A 201 -2.05 7.97 -18.20
CA GLY A 201 -1.43 9.00 -19.00
C GLY A 201 -0.52 9.90 -18.18
N ARG A 202 -0.60 11.20 -18.42
CA ARG A 202 0.33 12.19 -17.85
C ARG A 202 -0.24 12.97 -16.67
N ALA A 203 -1.55 12.86 -16.43
CA ALA A 203 -2.18 13.45 -15.26
C ALA A 203 -1.64 12.82 -13.98
N ARG A 204 -1.45 13.64 -12.95
CA ARG A 204 -1.11 13.13 -11.62
C ARG A 204 -2.25 12.25 -11.11
N SER A 205 -1.94 11.18 -10.37
CA SER A 205 -2.97 10.31 -9.77
C SER A 205 -3.90 11.11 -8.86
N THR A 206 -5.18 10.71 -8.81
CA THR A 206 -6.17 11.30 -7.88
C THR A 206 -6.03 10.76 -6.47
N VAL A 207 -5.41 9.60 -6.30
CA VAL A 207 -5.07 8.96 -5.04
C VAL A 207 -3.56 8.93 -4.89
N VAL A 208 -3.06 9.39 -3.75
CA VAL A 208 -1.65 9.20 -3.42
C VAL A 208 -1.46 7.91 -2.65
N THR A 209 -0.53 7.08 -3.13
CA THR A 209 -0.13 5.83 -2.49
C THR A 209 1.12 6.05 -1.66
N TYR A 210 1.06 5.65 -0.37
CA TYR A 210 2.19 5.73 0.57
C TYR A 210 2.68 4.34 0.93
N LEU A 211 3.99 4.19 1.01
CA LEU A 211 4.63 3.13 1.77
C LEU A 211 5.24 3.75 3.03
N ASP A 212 4.69 3.39 4.20
CA ASP A 212 4.97 4.06 5.47
C ASP A 212 4.74 5.59 5.40
N ASP A 213 5.78 6.39 5.51
CA ASP A 213 5.69 7.86 5.56
C ASP A 213 6.01 8.54 4.21
N ILE A 214 6.32 7.76 3.15
CA ILE A 214 6.79 8.30 1.86
C ILE A 214 5.80 7.99 0.73
N PRO A 215 5.40 8.99 -0.09
CA PRO A 215 4.61 8.78 -1.30
C PRO A 215 5.43 8.02 -2.34
N VAL A 216 4.82 7.02 -2.98
CA VAL A 216 5.51 6.11 -3.93
C VAL A 216 5.03 6.23 -5.36
N ASN A 217 3.94 6.96 -5.62
CA ASN A 217 3.46 7.24 -6.97
C ASN A 217 3.44 8.75 -7.26
N TYR A 218 3.61 9.10 -8.53
CA TYR A 218 3.36 10.44 -9.04
C TYR A 218 2.14 10.43 -9.97
N ASN A 219 2.17 9.64 -11.02
CA ASN A 219 1.07 9.37 -11.94
C ASN A 219 0.81 7.86 -12.02
N ALA A 220 -0.28 7.47 -12.66
CA ALA A 220 -0.60 6.07 -12.89
C ALA A 220 0.32 5.42 -13.96
N PRO A 221 0.56 4.11 -13.89
CA PRO A 221 -0.03 3.15 -12.95
C PRO A 221 0.58 3.20 -11.56
N ASP A 222 -0.17 2.69 -10.57
CA ASP A 222 0.36 2.51 -9.21
C ASP A 222 1.42 1.39 -9.17
N PRO A 223 2.35 1.38 -8.19
CA PRO A 223 3.39 0.35 -8.08
C PRO A 223 2.90 -1.07 -7.85
N ASP A 224 1.63 -1.30 -7.57
CA ASP A 224 0.99 -2.61 -7.36
C ASP A 224 1.80 -3.55 -6.43
N PHE A 225 2.04 -3.08 -5.20
CA PHE A 225 2.83 -3.81 -4.22
C PHE A 225 2.21 -5.13 -3.80
N ARG A 226 3.04 -6.19 -3.70
CA ARG A 226 2.64 -7.37 -2.95
C ARG A 226 2.64 -7.06 -1.45
N LEU A 227 1.53 -7.40 -0.75
CA LEU A 227 1.31 -7.06 0.65
C LEU A 227 1.99 -8.06 1.61
N VAL A 228 3.31 -8.29 1.42
CA VAL A 228 4.10 -9.17 2.26
C VAL A 228 4.62 -8.41 3.48
N ASP A 229 4.45 -9.01 4.66
CA ASP A 229 4.92 -8.45 5.93
C ASP A 229 4.43 -7.02 6.19
N VAL A 230 3.16 -6.79 5.87
CA VAL A 230 2.44 -5.55 6.09
C VAL A 230 1.73 -5.60 7.44
N GLU A 231 1.79 -4.52 8.20
CA GLU A 231 1.08 -4.37 9.47
C GLU A 231 -0.39 -4.11 9.23
N ARG A 232 -0.68 -3.17 8.32
CA ARG A 232 -2.03 -2.79 7.94
C ARG A 232 -2.04 -1.97 6.65
N VAL A 233 -3.21 -1.90 6.05
CA VAL A 233 -3.53 -0.94 4.97
C VAL A 233 -4.52 0.07 5.53
N GLU A 234 -4.21 1.36 5.37
CA GLU A 234 -5.06 2.48 5.75
C GLU A 234 -5.56 3.20 4.51
N VAL A 235 -6.85 3.51 4.45
CA VAL A 235 -7.42 4.33 3.38
C VAL A 235 -8.21 5.47 3.97
N ALA A 236 -7.75 6.70 3.75
CA ALA A 236 -8.50 7.92 4.04
C ALA A 236 -9.22 8.38 2.78
N ARG A 237 -10.54 8.38 2.81
CA ARG A 237 -11.40 8.75 1.67
C ARG A 237 -11.76 10.23 1.70
N GLY A 238 -11.93 10.82 0.53
CA GLY A 238 -12.13 12.24 0.33
C GLY A 238 -10.82 13.04 0.33
N PRO A 239 -10.84 14.30 -0.09
CA PRO A 239 -9.64 15.12 -0.25
C PRO A 239 -8.80 15.22 1.02
N GLN A 240 -7.49 15.03 0.89
CA GLN A 240 -6.50 15.13 1.97
C GLN A 240 -5.41 16.16 1.65
N GLY A 241 -5.71 17.14 0.79
CA GLY A 241 -4.75 18.14 0.32
C GLY A 241 -4.08 18.93 1.42
N ALA A 242 -4.80 19.22 2.52
CA ALA A 242 -4.28 19.99 3.66
C ALA A 242 -3.04 19.35 4.34
N LEU A 243 -2.96 18.03 4.41
CA LEU A 243 -1.82 17.33 5.05
C LEU A 243 -0.91 16.63 4.03
N TYR A 244 -1.48 16.13 2.92
CA TYR A 244 -0.78 15.25 1.97
C TYR A 244 -0.47 15.94 0.62
N GLY A 245 -0.99 17.15 0.39
CA GLY A 245 -0.69 17.97 -0.78
C GLY A 245 -1.26 17.47 -2.09
N ALA A 246 -0.60 17.82 -3.17
CA ALA A 246 -1.02 17.51 -4.52
C ALA A 246 -1.04 16.00 -4.77
N GLY A 247 -2.10 15.49 -5.43
CA GLY A 247 -2.33 14.07 -5.67
C GLY A 247 -3.16 13.37 -4.59
N ALA A 248 -3.39 13.96 -3.41
CA ALA A 248 -4.39 13.50 -2.45
C ALA A 248 -5.76 14.13 -2.74
N LEU A 249 -6.16 14.16 -4.00
CA LEU A 249 -7.39 14.80 -4.48
C LEU A 249 -8.62 14.00 -4.05
N SER A 250 -8.62 12.68 -4.21
CA SER A 250 -9.73 11.81 -3.79
C SER A 250 -9.42 11.03 -2.51
N GLY A 251 -8.16 11.05 -2.06
CA GLY A 251 -7.75 10.43 -0.80
C GLY A 251 -6.33 9.88 -0.79
N VAL A 252 -6.05 9.12 0.27
CA VAL A 252 -4.75 8.49 0.54
C VAL A 252 -4.94 6.99 0.70
N TYR A 253 -4.11 6.19 0.01
CA TYR A 253 -3.95 4.76 0.21
C TYR A 253 -2.57 4.51 0.84
N ARG A 254 -2.52 4.01 2.05
CA ARG A 254 -1.27 3.86 2.81
C ARG A 254 -1.04 2.41 3.20
N ILE A 255 0.11 1.88 2.82
CA ILE A 255 0.61 0.58 3.23
C ILE A 255 1.57 0.82 4.40
N VAL A 256 1.24 0.33 5.58
CA VAL A 256 2.07 0.43 6.78
C VAL A 256 2.78 -0.90 6.97
N THR A 257 4.12 -0.88 6.94
CA THR A 257 4.94 -2.08 7.05
C THR A 257 5.22 -2.44 8.50
N ARG A 258 5.42 -3.73 8.78
CA ARG A 258 5.88 -4.15 10.10
C ARG A 258 7.29 -3.66 10.36
N LYS A 259 7.49 -3.07 11.53
CA LYS A 259 8.82 -2.63 11.99
C LYS A 259 9.54 -3.79 12.67
N PRO A 260 10.88 -3.74 12.76
CA PRO A 260 11.64 -4.68 13.58
C PRO A 260 11.11 -4.74 15.01
N ASP A 261 10.96 -5.94 15.54
CA ASP A 261 10.78 -6.19 16.97
C ASP A 261 12.18 -6.22 17.60
N LEU A 262 12.41 -5.38 18.60
CA LEU A 262 13.73 -5.22 19.23
C LEU A 262 14.01 -6.29 20.29
N GLY A 263 12.95 -6.94 20.82
CA GLY A 263 13.05 -7.91 21.91
C GLY A 263 13.09 -9.38 21.46
N GLN A 264 12.62 -9.69 20.23
CA GLN A 264 12.41 -11.08 19.85
C GLN A 264 12.88 -11.38 18.42
N TRP A 265 13.58 -12.51 18.29
CA TRP A 265 13.78 -13.12 16.98
C TRP A 265 12.49 -13.77 16.50
N SER A 266 12.16 -13.60 15.22
CA SER A 266 11.00 -14.26 14.62
C SER A 266 11.17 -14.41 13.10
N ALA A 267 10.57 -15.46 12.54
CA ALA A 267 10.53 -15.68 11.11
C ALA A 267 9.16 -16.23 10.69
N GLU A 268 8.80 -16.04 9.42
CA GLU A 268 7.63 -16.70 8.81
C GLU A 268 7.96 -17.03 7.36
N VAL A 269 7.50 -18.17 6.91
CA VAL A 269 7.53 -18.59 5.50
C VAL A 269 6.14 -19.03 5.07
N ARG A 270 5.74 -18.66 3.85
CA ARG A 270 4.47 -19.04 3.22
C ARG A 270 4.75 -19.50 1.80
N ALA A 271 4.22 -20.67 1.43
CA ALA A 271 4.29 -21.22 0.10
C ALA A 271 2.88 -21.46 -0.44
N THR A 272 2.56 -20.89 -1.59
CA THR A 272 1.24 -20.98 -2.23
C THR A 272 1.38 -21.64 -3.61
N GLY A 273 0.50 -22.58 -3.90
CA GLY A 273 0.30 -23.16 -5.23
C GLY A 273 -1.16 -23.05 -5.65
N ALA A 274 -1.42 -22.75 -6.92
CA ALA A 274 -2.79 -22.66 -7.44
C ALA A 274 -2.88 -23.08 -8.90
N THR A 275 -4.06 -23.55 -9.31
CA THR A 275 -4.42 -23.87 -10.69
C THR A 275 -5.66 -23.13 -11.11
N THR A 276 -5.66 -22.62 -12.34
CA THR A 276 -6.78 -21.89 -12.95
C THR A 276 -7.38 -22.75 -14.07
N LYS A 277 -8.67 -22.83 -14.15
CA LYS A 277 -9.36 -23.60 -15.21
C LYS A 277 -9.01 -23.05 -16.59
N GLY A 278 -8.37 -23.86 -17.42
CA GLY A 278 -7.91 -23.48 -18.77
C GLY A 278 -6.82 -22.40 -18.74
N GLY A 279 -5.98 -22.38 -17.67
CA GLY A 279 -4.86 -21.48 -17.53
C GLY A 279 -3.62 -22.19 -17.02
N GLY A 280 -2.50 -21.46 -16.97
CA GLY A 280 -1.23 -21.94 -16.45
C GLY A 280 -1.20 -22.04 -14.92
N PRO A 281 -0.25 -22.80 -14.34
CA PRO A 281 -0.06 -22.90 -12.90
C PRO A 281 0.42 -21.57 -12.30
N SER A 282 0.02 -21.31 -11.07
CA SER A 282 0.43 -20.15 -10.27
C SER A 282 1.11 -20.59 -8.99
N GLY A 283 2.06 -19.80 -8.50
CA GLY A 283 2.73 -20.08 -7.25
C GLY A 283 3.35 -18.81 -6.63
N ALA A 284 3.50 -18.84 -5.31
CA ALA A 284 4.20 -17.79 -4.59
C ALA A 284 4.97 -18.38 -3.41
N LEU A 285 6.16 -17.80 -3.18
CA LEU A 285 6.96 -18.03 -1.98
C LEU A 285 7.25 -16.67 -1.35
N GLU A 286 6.96 -16.52 -0.07
CA GLU A 286 7.16 -15.28 0.66
C GLU A 286 7.54 -15.55 2.11
N GLY A 287 8.21 -14.59 2.74
CA GLY A 287 8.55 -14.71 4.14
C GLY A 287 9.26 -13.49 4.70
N TYR A 288 9.49 -13.53 6.00
CA TYR A 288 10.30 -12.55 6.69
C TYR A 288 11.17 -13.18 7.77
N VAL A 289 12.23 -12.46 8.13
CA VAL A 289 13.06 -12.72 9.31
C VAL A 289 13.23 -11.40 10.07
N ASN A 290 13.08 -11.47 11.40
CA ASN A 290 13.30 -10.37 12.33
C ASN A 290 14.44 -10.75 13.30
N VAL A 291 15.42 -9.88 13.41
CA VAL A 291 16.60 -10.11 14.25
C VAL A 291 16.87 -8.87 15.11
N PRO A 292 16.73 -8.94 16.44
CA PRO A 292 17.34 -7.97 17.34
C PRO A 292 18.85 -8.01 17.16
N ILE A 293 19.51 -6.84 16.98
CA ILE A 293 20.97 -6.78 16.71
C ILE A 293 21.76 -6.06 17.79
N TRP A 294 21.09 -5.30 18.65
CA TRP A 294 21.79 -4.50 19.67
C TRP A 294 20.94 -4.40 20.95
N GLY A 295 20.75 -5.54 21.61
CA GLY A 295 19.81 -5.65 22.71
C GLY A 295 18.44 -5.08 22.30
N ASP A 296 17.84 -4.27 23.19
CA ASP A 296 16.56 -3.61 22.91
C ASP A 296 16.70 -2.29 22.12
N ALA A 297 17.94 -1.95 21.70
CA ALA A 297 18.22 -0.66 21.07
C ALA A 297 18.14 -0.68 19.53
N ALA A 298 18.34 -1.84 18.88
CA ALA A 298 18.24 -1.94 17.42
C ALA A 298 17.80 -3.32 16.94
N GLY A 299 17.12 -3.36 15.81
CA GLY A 299 16.69 -4.58 15.15
C GLY A 299 16.62 -4.44 13.64
N LEU A 300 16.78 -5.57 12.96
CA LEU A 300 16.67 -5.70 11.51
C LEU A 300 15.46 -6.57 11.17
N ARG A 301 14.74 -6.21 10.12
CA ARG A 301 13.66 -7.01 9.54
C ARG A 301 13.82 -7.09 8.04
N LEU A 302 13.98 -8.30 7.53
CA LEU A 302 14.06 -8.61 6.12
C LEU A 302 12.79 -9.34 5.69
N SER A 303 12.14 -8.90 4.63
CA SER A 303 11.08 -9.64 3.94
C SER A 303 11.43 -9.82 2.47
N ALA A 304 11.04 -10.96 1.89
CA ALA A 304 11.27 -11.26 0.47
C ALA A 304 10.12 -12.11 -0.09
N TYR A 305 9.92 -12.02 -1.39
CA TYR A 305 8.88 -12.80 -2.08
C TYR A 305 9.17 -12.97 -3.57
N GLN A 306 8.63 -14.06 -4.11
CA GLN A 306 8.52 -14.33 -5.54
C GLN A 306 7.13 -14.90 -5.83
N GLU A 307 6.47 -14.38 -6.84
CA GLU A 307 5.15 -14.81 -7.31
C GLU A 307 5.17 -15.01 -8.83
N VAL A 308 4.49 -16.05 -9.27
CA VAL A 308 4.14 -16.29 -10.66
C VAL A 308 2.63 -16.50 -10.72
N GLN A 309 1.94 -15.64 -11.44
CA GLN A 309 0.54 -15.84 -11.79
C GLN A 309 0.48 -16.40 -13.20
N GLY A 310 0.03 -17.64 -13.36
CA GLY A 310 -0.13 -18.28 -14.65
C GLY A 310 -1.16 -17.52 -15.50
N GLY A 311 -0.90 -17.38 -16.79
CA GLY A 311 -1.85 -16.77 -17.73
C GLY A 311 -3.11 -17.62 -17.90
N TYR A 312 -4.15 -17.04 -18.50
CA TYR A 312 -5.43 -17.71 -18.81
C TYR A 312 -6.08 -17.22 -20.12
N LEU A 313 -5.38 -16.35 -20.83
CA LEU A 313 -5.77 -15.88 -22.17
C LEU A 313 -4.86 -16.52 -23.22
N ASP A 314 -5.45 -16.91 -24.36
CA ASP A 314 -4.71 -17.45 -25.49
C ASP A 314 -4.70 -16.43 -26.63
N ASP A 315 -3.63 -16.39 -27.44
CA ASP A 315 -3.59 -15.58 -28.65
C ASP A 315 -3.64 -16.46 -29.89
N ILE A 316 -4.74 -16.34 -30.64
CA ILE A 316 -5.00 -17.19 -31.80
C ILE A 316 -4.22 -16.79 -33.05
N VAL A 317 -3.76 -15.53 -33.13
CA VAL A 317 -2.93 -15.04 -34.25
C VAL A 317 -1.49 -15.41 -34.05
N GLN A 318 -1.01 -15.35 -32.81
CA GLN A 318 0.37 -15.70 -32.45
C GLN A 318 0.54 -17.19 -32.14
N HIS A 319 -0.56 -17.99 -32.09
CA HIS A 319 -0.56 -19.39 -31.70
C HIS A 319 0.12 -19.65 -30.34
N ARG A 320 -0.17 -18.79 -29.33
CA ARG A 320 0.38 -18.86 -27.99
C ARG A 320 -0.73 -19.03 -26.96
N SER A 321 -0.49 -19.91 -25.99
CA SER A 321 -1.41 -20.13 -24.87
C SER A 321 -0.94 -19.43 -23.62
N ASN A 322 -1.89 -19.02 -22.75
CA ASN A 322 -1.63 -18.44 -21.43
C ASN A 322 -0.73 -17.19 -21.49
N VAL A 323 -0.94 -16.32 -22.49
CA VAL A 323 -0.05 -15.22 -22.85
C VAL A 323 0.08 -14.14 -21.76
N ASP A 324 -0.91 -14.00 -20.89
CA ASP A 324 -1.00 -12.99 -19.85
C ASP A 324 -0.33 -13.41 -18.52
N ARG A 325 0.69 -14.29 -18.57
CA ARG A 325 1.49 -14.70 -17.43
C ARG A 325 2.21 -13.50 -16.81
N THR A 326 2.17 -13.41 -15.47
CA THR A 326 2.80 -12.31 -14.73
C THR A 326 3.76 -12.86 -13.68
N GLU A 327 4.93 -12.24 -13.57
CA GLU A 327 5.92 -12.48 -12.51
C GLU A 327 6.07 -11.23 -11.65
N ARG A 328 6.14 -11.44 -10.33
CA ARG A 328 6.41 -10.39 -9.35
C ARG A 328 7.42 -10.90 -8.34
N ARG A 329 8.47 -10.13 -8.09
CA ARG A 329 9.49 -10.43 -7.08
C ARG A 329 9.92 -9.15 -6.38
N GLY A 330 10.25 -9.26 -5.12
CA GLY A 330 10.69 -8.10 -4.35
C GLY A 330 11.17 -8.45 -2.96
N GLY A 331 11.60 -7.42 -2.26
CA GLY A 331 12.04 -7.53 -0.89
C GLY A 331 12.15 -6.17 -0.21
N ARG A 332 12.20 -6.21 1.10
CA ARG A 332 12.33 -5.03 1.96
C ARG A 332 13.25 -5.35 3.14
N LEU A 333 14.21 -4.49 3.37
CA LEU A 333 15.06 -4.49 4.56
C LEU A 333 14.74 -3.24 5.38
N THR A 334 14.43 -3.41 6.66
CA THR A 334 14.17 -2.31 7.59
C THR A 334 15.08 -2.45 8.80
N LEU A 335 15.80 -1.38 9.13
CA LEU A 335 16.52 -1.16 10.39
C LEU A 335 15.69 -0.23 11.26
N LEU A 336 15.44 -0.62 12.49
CA LEU A 336 14.92 0.26 13.54
C LEU A 336 15.99 0.40 14.61
N ALA A 337 16.34 1.63 14.98
CA ALA A 337 17.23 1.95 16.06
C ALA A 337 16.56 2.91 17.06
N GLN A 338 16.65 2.58 18.33
CA GLN A 338 16.19 3.37 19.48
C GLN A 338 17.34 3.48 20.48
N PRO A 339 18.41 4.24 20.16
CA PRO A 339 19.63 4.25 20.95
C PRO A 339 19.42 4.84 22.35
N GLN A 340 18.47 5.73 22.48
CA GLN A 340 18.01 6.31 23.75
C GLN A 340 16.57 6.78 23.58
N GLU A 341 15.70 6.56 24.56
CA GLU A 341 14.47 7.34 24.60
C GLU A 341 14.85 8.82 24.73
N PRO A 342 14.31 9.71 23.95
CA PRO A 342 13.12 9.65 23.12
C PRO A 342 13.33 9.54 21.59
N LEU A 343 14.49 9.08 21.12
CA LEU A 343 14.84 9.03 19.70
C LEU A 343 14.56 7.67 19.06
N SER A 344 13.85 7.66 17.93
CA SER A 344 13.63 6.49 17.10
C SER A 344 14.02 6.78 15.65
N ILE A 345 14.87 5.94 15.06
CA ILE A 345 15.33 6.04 13.66
C ILE A 345 14.95 4.76 12.92
N THR A 346 14.22 4.91 11.82
CA THR A 346 13.85 3.81 10.92
C THR A 346 14.48 4.04 9.56
N LEU A 347 15.27 3.10 9.07
CA LEU A 347 15.80 3.10 7.69
C LEU A 347 15.18 1.92 6.93
N THR A 348 14.67 2.16 5.73
CA THR A 348 14.05 1.11 4.92
C THR A 348 14.57 1.17 3.49
N ALA A 349 15.03 0.04 2.97
CA ALA A 349 15.28 -0.18 1.56
C ALA A 349 14.29 -1.21 1.03
N ALA A 350 13.61 -0.92 -0.08
CA ALA A 350 12.64 -1.82 -0.69
C ALA A 350 12.77 -1.82 -2.21
N THR A 351 12.49 -2.97 -2.81
CA THR A 351 12.47 -3.14 -4.27
C THR A 351 11.38 -4.11 -4.68
N GLN A 352 10.74 -3.83 -5.80
CA GLN A 352 9.85 -4.77 -6.48
C GLN A 352 10.05 -4.68 -7.99
N SER A 353 10.04 -5.83 -8.67
CA SER A 353 9.97 -5.94 -10.12
C SER A 353 8.73 -6.75 -10.49
N LEU A 354 7.91 -6.19 -11.36
CA LEU A 354 6.73 -6.84 -11.92
C LEU A 354 6.84 -6.86 -13.45
N ARG A 355 6.60 -8.02 -14.05
CA ARG A 355 6.61 -8.24 -15.50
C ARG A 355 5.40 -9.04 -15.90
N SER A 356 4.62 -8.55 -16.86
CA SER A 356 3.58 -9.31 -17.54
C SER A 356 4.00 -9.57 -18.97
N GLU A 357 3.84 -10.81 -19.42
CA GLU A 357 4.22 -11.21 -20.78
C GLU A 357 3.31 -10.61 -21.83
N ASP A 358 2.04 -10.34 -21.42
CA ASP A 358 1.05 -9.70 -22.28
C ASP A 358 -0.05 -9.03 -21.44
N THR A 359 -0.93 -8.26 -22.07
CA THR A 359 -2.03 -7.55 -21.40
C THR A 359 -3.24 -8.44 -21.15
N HIS A 360 -4.03 -8.11 -20.10
CA HIS A 360 -5.16 -8.92 -19.62
C HIS A 360 -6.50 -8.57 -20.29
N TYR A 361 -6.55 -8.37 -21.60
CA TYR A 361 -7.80 -8.10 -22.32
C TYR A 361 -7.98 -9.05 -23.50
N THR A 362 -9.21 -9.18 -23.93
CA THR A 362 -9.62 -9.88 -25.16
C THR A 362 -10.62 -9.02 -25.92
N ILE A 363 -11.04 -9.48 -27.10
CA ILE A 363 -12.05 -8.85 -27.93
C ILE A 363 -13.39 -9.54 -27.67
N ARG A 364 -14.47 -8.77 -27.56
CA ARG A 364 -15.81 -9.30 -27.36
C ARG A 364 -16.19 -10.25 -28.51
N GLY A 365 -16.66 -11.45 -28.17
CA GLY A 365 -17.15 -12.45 -29.12
C GLY A 365 -16.22 -13.61 -29.38
N ILE A 366 -14.92 -13.51 -28.96
CA ILE A 366 -13.95 -14.59 -29.15
C ILE A 366 -13.57 -15.30 -27.84
N GLY A 367 -14.37 -15.12 -26.80
CA GLY A 367 -14.15 -15.77 -25.50
C GLY A 367 -12.89 -15.27 -24.80
N ARG A 368 -12.03 -16.18 -24.36
CA ARG A 368 -10.71 -15.88 -23.74
C ARG A 368 -9.58 -15.75 -24.75
N ASN A 369 -9.90 -15.77 -26.04
CA ASN A 369 -8.89 -15.64 -27.06
C ASN A 369 -8.59 -14.16 -27.31
N ARG A 370 -7.35 -13.89 -27.61
CA ARG A 370 -6.86 -12.63 -28.15
C ARG A 370 -6.57 -12.78 -29.64
N ALA A 371 -6.47 -11.69 -30.35
CA ALA A 371 -6.15 -11.66 -31.77
C ALA A 371 -5.28 -10.45 -32.07
N VAL A 372 -4.06 -10.40 -31.50
CA VAL A 372 -3.10 -9.32 -31.70
C VAL A 372 -1.90 -9.82 -32.50
N ARG A 373 -1.35 -8.96 -33.35
CA ARG A 373 -0.21 -9.33 -34.22
C ARG A 373 1.13 -9.27 -33.51
N ILE A 374 1.21 -8.49 -32.42
CA ILE A 374 2.46 -8.25 -31.68
C ILE A 374 2.15 -8.48 -30.20
N PRO A 375 3.01 -9.19 -29.42
CA PRO A 375 2.87 -9.31 -27.98
C PRO A 375 2.89 -7.94 -27.30
N GLU A 376 2.10 -7.76 -26.25
CA GLU A 376 1.93 -6.50 -25.54
C GLU A 376 2.41 -6.61 -24.08
N PRO A 377 3.72 -6.86 -23.85
CA PRO A 377 4.28 -6.96 -22.51
C PRO A 377 4.31 -5.62 -21.81
N HIS A 378 4.28 -5.67 -20.46
CA HIS A 378 4.52 -4.50 -19.64
C HIS A 378 5.35 -4.82 -18.40
N VAL A 379 5.93 -3.76 -17.83
CA VAL A 379 6.79 -3.80 -16.66
C VAL A 379 6.40 -2.72 -15.67
N ASN A 380 6.59 -2.98 -14.37
CA ASN A 380 6.41 -2.01 -13.31
C ASN A 380 7.43 -2.32 -12.20
N ASP A 381 8.51 -1.56 -12.16
CA ASP A 381 9.62 -1.73 -11.25
C ASP A 381 9.69 -0.53 -10.29
N ILE A 382 9.87 -0.80 -9.00
CA ILE A 382 10.06 0.25 -7.99
C ILE A 382 11.24 -0.06 -7.08
N GLU A 383 12.01 0.99 -6.76
CA GLU A 383 13.09 0.99 -5.77
C GLU A 383 12.85 2.15 -4.81
N LEU A 384 13.00 1.91 -3.53
CA LEU A 384 12.73 2.86 -2.47
C LEU A 384 13.83 2.81 -1.41
N LEU A 385 14.34 3.97 -1.03
CA LEU A 385 15.20 4.16 0.14
C LEU A 385 14.59 5.26 1.01
N THR A 386 14.30 4.94 2.28
CA THR A 386 13.67 5.90 3.19
C THR A 386 14.38 5.93 4.53
N GLY A 387 14.36 7.11 5.16
CA GLY A 387 14.78 7.33 6.54
C GLY A 387 13.73 8.14 7.28
N THR A 388 13.25 7.64 8.42
CA THR A 388 12.34 8.37 9.30
C THR A 388 12.97 8.48 10.68
N ALA A 389 13.14 9.70 11.16
CA ALA A 389 13.56 9.98 12.53
C ALA A 389 12.41 10.61 13.31
N ARG A 390 12.14 10.10 14.52
CA ARG A 390 11.16 10.65 15.47
C ARG A 390 11.87 10.98 16.78
N TYR A 391 11.66 12.20 17.25
CA TYR A 391 12.22 12.67 18.51
C TYR A 391 11.11 13.31 19.35
N SER A 392 10.93 12.80 20.57
CA SER A 392 9.85 13.21 21.46
C SER A 392 10.41 13.98 22.66
N TRP A 393 9.84 15.13 23.01
CA TRP A 393 10.23 15.90 24.20
C TRP A 393 9.05 16.79 24.67
N GLY A 394 8.96 17.03 25.96
CA GLY A 394 8.10 18.06 26.56
C GLY A 394 6.65 18.07 26.05
N GLY A 395 6.07 16.90 25.71
CA GLY A 395 4.71 16.81 25.15
C GLY A 395 4.61 17.12 23.66
N SER A 396 5.73 17.10 22.94
CA SER A 396 5.82 17.28 21.49
C SER A 396 6.61 16.17 20.81
N GLU A 397 6.40 15.96 19.52
CA GLU A 397 7.16 15.00 18.69
C GLU A 397 7.55 15.64 17.36
N LEU A 398 8.83 15.67 17.07
CA LEU A 398 9.38 16.01 15.76
C LEU A 398 9.53 14.74 14.92
N THR A 399 8.98 14.74 13.72
CA THR A 399 9.16 13.69 12.72
C THR A 399 9.84 14.28 11.49
N SER A 400 10.92 13.63 11.05
CA SER A 400 11.58 13.90 9.77
C SER A 400 11.54 12.63 8.93
N ALA A 401 10.89 12.69 7.77
CA ALA A 401 10.80 11.58 6.83
C ALA A 401 11.43 11.98 5.49
N THR A 402 12.51 11.30 5.11
CA THR A 402 13.21 11.49 3.84
C THR A 402 13.03 10.24 2.98
N GLY A 403 12.72 10.40 1.71
CA GLY A 403 12.54 9.29 0.77
C GLY A 403 13.16 9.55 -0.58
N PHE A 404 13.82 8.53 -1.13
CA PHE A 404 14.25 8.48 -2.51
C PHE A 404 13.53 7.33 -3.20
N VAL A 405 12.76 7.65 -4.25
CA VAL A 405 11.91 6.71 -5.00
C VAL A 405 12.37 6.67 -6.43
N ARG A 406 12.55 5.48 -6.97
CA ARG A 406 12.66 5.23 -8.42
C ARG A 406 11.51 4.34 -8.82
N HIS A 407 10.64 4.83 -9.71
CA HIS A 407 9.54 4.07 -10.26
C HIS A 407 9.67 4.04 -11.79
N ALA A 408 9.76 2.86 -12.37
CA ALA A 408 9.89 2.66 -13.80
C ALA A 408 8.80 1.72 -14.30
N TYR A 409 7.98 2.19 -15.21
CA TYR A 409 6.95 1.38 -15.85
C TYR A 409 6.95 1.60 -17.36
N GLY A 410 6.43 0.65 -18.09
CA GLY A 410 6.36 0.73 -19.55
C GLY A 410 5.55 -0.39 -20.16
N SER A 411 5.04 -0.11 -21.35
CA SER A 411 4.19 -1.02 -22.12
C SER A 411 4.60 -1.01 -23.58
N LEU A 412 4.42 -2.15 -24.23
CA LEU A 412 4.42 -2.28 -25.69
C LEU A 412 2.98 -2.55 -26.11
N PHE A 413 2.54 -1.94 -27.19
CA PHE A 413 1.20 -2.11 -27.76
C PHE A 413 1.28 -2.43 -29.25
N ASP A 414 0.37 -3.28 -29.72
CA ASP A 414 0.11 -3.46 -31.16
C ASP A 414 -0.60 -2.21 -31.69
N ALA A 415 0.13 -1.38 -32.44
CA ALA A 415 -0.35 -0.16 -33.08
C ALA A 415 -0.69 -0.37 -34.58
N THR A 416 -0.61 -1.61 -35.06
CA THR A 416 -0.90 -1.97 -36.46
C THR A 416 -2.25 -1.43 -36.96
N PRO A 417 -3.36 -1.46 -36.17
CA PRO A 417 -4.66 -0.95 -36.64
C PRO A 417 -4.71 0.55 -36.96
N VAL A 418 -3.79 1.34 -36.42
CA VAL A 418 -3.70 2.79 -36.63
C VAL A 418 -2.42 3.24 -37.36
N GLN A 419 -1.65 2.31 -37.89
CA GLN A 419 -0.34 2.58 -38.52
C GLN A 419 -0.42 3.62 -39.64
N SER A 420 -1.55 3.69 -40.35
CA SER A 420 -1.78 4.69 -41.44
C SER A 420 -1.70 6.13 -40.95
N ASN A 421 -1.83 6.41 -39.65
CA ASN A 421 -1.59 7.76 -39.11
C ASN A 421 -0.10 8.14 -39.09
N TYR A 422 0.80 7.17 -39.21
CA TYR A 422 2.25 7.35 -39.04
C TYR A 422 3.06 7.05 -40.32
N THR A 423 2.69 5.99 -41.05
CA THR A 423 3.38 5.53 -42.25
C THR A 423 2.43 4.80 -43.19
N ASP A 424 2.75 4.78 -44.48
CA ASP A 424 1.96 4.07 -45.49
C ASP A 424 2.56 2.70 -45.88
N HIS A 425 3.73 2.37 -45.35
CA HIS A 425 4.53 1.26 -45.83
C HIS A 425 4.79 0.13 -44.84
N ALA A 426 4.08 0.06 -43.74
CA ALA A 426 4.32 -0.96 -42.72
C ALA A 426 3.34 -2.13 -42.82
N THR A 427 3.79 -3.36 -42.52
CA THR A 427 2.94 -4.54 -42.35
C THR A 427 2.44 -4.67 -40.92
N THR A 428 3.27 -4.31 -39.94
CA THR A 428 2.93 -4.23 -38.52
C THR A 428 3.60 -3.02 -37.88
N SER A 429 3.02 -2.52 -36.80
CA SER A 429 3.57 -1.41 -36.03
C SER A 429 3.44 -1.64 -34.54
N ALA A 430 4.53 -1.39 -33.82
CA ALA A 430 4.62 -1.54 -32.36
C ALA A 430 4.84 -0.16 -31.72
N TYR A 431 3.97 0.22 -30.78
CA TYR A 431 4.19 1.41 -29.95
C TYR A 431 4.76 1.02 -28.61
N SER A 432 5.91 1.57 -28.28
CA SER A 432 6.58 1.41 -27.00
C SER A 432 6.54 2.71 -26.21
N GLU A 433 6.13 2.64 -24.97
CA GLU A 433 6.26 3.75 -24.00
C GLU A 433 6.93 3.26 -22.73
N ARG A 434 7.76 4.11 -22.15
CA ARG A 434 8.40 3.84 -20.85
C ARG A 434 8.52 5.14 -20.07
N THR A 435 8.16 5.11 -18.81
CA THR A 435 8.38 6.26 -17.91
C THR A 435 9.29 5.83 -16.77
N ARG A 436 10.28 6.67 -16.48
CA ARG A 436 11.16 6.55 -15.32
C ARG A 436 11.00 7.80 -14.47
N THR A 437 10.49 7.63 -13.28
CA THR A 437 10.36 8.69 -12.27
C THR A 437 11.43 8.51 -11.21
N LYS A 438 12.17 9.58 -10.90
CA LYS A 438 13.04 9.69 -9.73
C LYS A 438 12.48 10.78 -8.86
N MET A 439 12.19 10.48 -7.61
CA MET A 439 11.58 11.44 -6.70
C MET A 439 12.37 11.48 -5.40
N LEU A 440 12.73 12.68 -4.96
CA LEU A 440 13.27 12.97 -3.63
C LEU A 440 12.18 13.69 -2.84
N VAL A 441 11.93 13.24 -1.63
CA VAL A 441 10.88 13.79 -0.75
C VAL A 441 11.48 14.04 0.62
N GLN A 442 11.15 15.19 1.20
CA GLN A 442 11.39 15.54 2.59
C GLN A 442 10.08 16.02 3.21
N ASP A 443 9.66 15.38 4.30
CA ASP A 443 8.54 15.80 5.13
C ASP A 443 9.02 15.98 6.56
N LEU A 444 8.93 17.19 7.08
CA LEU A 444 9.37 17.56 8.43
C LEU A 444 8.18 18.15 9.17
N PHE A 445 7.77 17.57 10.27
CA PHE A 445 6.68 18.11 11.06
C PHE A 445 6.86 17.94 12.56
N LEU A 446 6.30 18.88 13.28
CA LEU A 446 6.23 18.91 14.72
C LEU A 446 4.77 18.82 15.14
N ALA A 447 4.45 17.95 16.07
CA ALA A 447 3.10 17.73 16.56
C ALA A 447 3.06 17.68 18.09
N SER A 448 1.98 18.18 18.68
CA SER A 448 1.71 18.00 20.11
C SER A 448 1.41 16.55 20.43
N ARG A 449 1.85 16.07 21.60
CA ARG A 449 1.57 14.73 22.18
C ARG A 449 0.76 14.89 23.47
N GLY A 450 -0.01 13.85 23.79
CA GLY A 450 -0.81 13.78 25.02
C GLY A 450 -2.20 14.37 24.87
N ALA A 451 -3.04 14.19 25.89
CA ALA A 451 -4.39 14.71 25.95
C ALA A 451 -4.35 16.17 26.42
N SER A 452 -4.51 17.09 25.50
CA SER A 452 -4.62 18.54 25.76
C SER A 452 -5.89 19.07 25.12
N ASN A 453 -6.43 20.15 25.69
CA ASN A 453 -7.54 20.87 25.07
C ASN A 453 -7.15 21.55 23.77
N LEU A 454 -5.86 21.78 23.56
CA LEU A 454 -5.29 22.33 22.34
C LEU A 454 -4.23 21.38 21.78
N GLU A 455 -4.50 20.83 20.63
CA GLU A 455 -3.58 19.97 19.90
C GLU A 455 -3.21 20.64 18.58
N TRP A 456 -1.94 20.58 18.21
CA TRP A 456 -1.46 21.26 17.01
C TRP A 456 -0.44 20.41 16.26
N LEU A 457 -0.35 20.64 14.96
CA LEU A 457 0.63 20.07 14.06
C LEU A 457 1.06 21.18 13.09
N VAL A 458 2.37 21.32 12.86
CA VAL A 458 2.94 22.20 11.86
C VAL A 458 4.04 21.47 11.11
N GLY A 459 4.10 21.65 9.79
CA GLY A 459 5.10 20.95 8.98
C GLY A 459 5.50 21.68 7.73
N LEU A 460 6.64 21.24 7.20
CA LEU A 460 7.23 21.65 5.94
C LEU A 460 7.42 20.44 5.05
N TYR A 461 7.09 20.59 3.78
CA TYR A 461 7.24 19.56 2.77
C TYR A 461 8.03 20.09 1.59
N ALA A 462 8.95 19.29 1.09
CA ALA A 462 9.66 19.58 -0.15
C ALA A 462 9.79 18.29 -0.98
N SER A 463 9.62 18.40 -2.29
CA SER A 463 9.89 17.29 -3.19
C SER A 463 10.40 17.76 -4.54
N GLU A 464 11.24 16.93 -5.15
CA GLU A 464 11.62 17.06 -6.56
C GLU A 464 11.37 15.73 -7.27
N ALA A 465 10.54 15.74 -8.30
CA ALA A 465 10.28 14.60 -9.16
C ALA A 465 10.83 14.88 -10.57
N ARG A 466 11.66 13.96 -11.08
CA ARG A 466 12.20 14.00 -12.45
C ARG A 466 11.66 12.79 -13.22
N LEU A 467 10.92 13.08 -14.28
CA LEU A 467 10.32 12.07 -15.15
C LEU A 467 11.03 12.09 -16.50
N ARG A 468 11.38 10.91 -17.01
CA ARG A 468 11.89 10.71 -18.37
C ARG A 468 11.02 9.68 -19.07
N SER A 469 10.36 10.07 -20.14
CA SER A 469 9.37 9.26 -20.84
C SER A 469 9.71 9.21 -22.35
N PRO A 470 10.60 8.29 -22.77
CA PRO A 470 10.74 7.96 -24.18
C PRO A 470 9.52 7.17 -24.65
N SER A 471 9.04 7.49 -25.85
CA SER A 471 8.02 6.71 -26.57
C SER A 471 8.38 6.63 -28.05
N GLU A 472 8.12 5.48 -28.66
CA GLU A 472 8.49 5.18 -30.03
C GLU A 472 7.40 4.34 -30.70
N LEU A 473 7.10 4.65 -31.97
CA LEU A 473 6.33 3.76 -32.85
C LEU A 473 7.28 3.23 -33.91
N LEU A 474 7.51 1.92 -33.87
CA LEU A 474 8.36 1.21 -34.81
C LEU A 474 7.49 0.58 -35.90
N ALA A 475 7.77 0.93 -37.16
CA ALA A 475 7.18 0.24 -38.29
C ALA A 475 8.04 -0.98 -38.66
N GLN A 476 7.39 -2.09 -38.96
CA GLN A 476 8.02 -3.35 -39.38
C GLN A 476 7.60 -3.66 -40.80
N ASN A 477 8.60 -3.80 -41.65
CA ASN A 477 8.43 -4.21 -43.05
C ASN A 477 9.23 -5.51 -43.30
N PRO A 478 8.67 -6.50 -43.99
CA PRO A 478 9.40 -7.71 -44.33
C PRO A 478 10.67 -7.37 -45.11
N GLY A 479 11.82 -7.87 -44.64
CA GLY A 479 13.11 -7.69 -45.29
C GLY A 479 13.80 -6.34 -45.08
N LEU A 480 13.20 -5.41 -44.30
CA LEU A 480 13.80 -4.12 -43.95
C LEU A 480 14.06 -4.02 -42.45
N PRO A 481 15.08 -3.25 -42.03
CA PRO A 481 15.26 -2.96 -40.61
C PRO A 481 14.03 -2.20 -40.04
N ASN A 482 13.67 -2.51 -38.79
CA ASN A 482 12.64 -1.76 -38.08
C ASN A 482 13.08 -0.29 -37.94
N ALA A 483 12.25 0.63 -38.40
CA ALA A 483 12.53 2.06 -38.33
C ALA A 483 11.52 2.78 -37.44
N PRO A 484 11.97 3.75 -36.63
CA PRO A 484 11.06 4.58 -35.85
C PRO A 484 10.38 5.61 -36.80
N VAL A 485 9.07 5.46 -37.00
CA VAL A 485 8.24 6.41 -37.76
C VAL A 485 7.70 7.53 -36.88
N TYR A 486 7.78 7.36 -35.58
CA TYR A 486 7.51 8.37 -34.58
C TYR A 486 8.38 8.09 -33.34
N SER A 487 8.94 9.13 -32.76
CA SER A 487 9.60 9.09 -31.46
C SER A 487 9.36 10.38 -30.68
N GLU A 488 9.23 10.28 -29.38
CA GLU A 488 9.21 11.41 -28.46
C GLU A 488 10.13 11.10 -27.26
N LEU A 489 11.02 12.05 -26.95
CA LEU A 489 11.71 12.07 -25.67
C LEU A 489 11.16 13.23 -24.84
N ARG A 490 10.33 12.89 -23.84
CA ARG A 490 9.81 13.85 -22.86
C ARG A 490 10.60 13.77 -21.57
N GLN A 491 11.00 14.94 -21.07
CA GLN A 491 11.65 15.12 -19.78
C GLN A 491 10.87 16.16 -18.98
N GLU A 492 10.65 15.88 -17.71
CA GLU A 492 9.87 16.73 -16.85
C GLU A 492 10.52 16.81 -15.47
N THR A 493 10.62 18.01 -14.92
CA THR A 493 11.06 18.26 -13.56
C THR A 493 9.95 19.02 -12.83
N ILE A 494 9.56 18.52 -11.68
CA ILE A 494 8.50 19.09 -10.85
C ILE A 494 9.07 19.27 -9.46
N ARG A 495 8.98 20.49 -8.92
CA ARG A 495 9.38 20.85 -7.57
C ARG A 495 8.15 21.32 -6.81
N GLU A 496 7.93 20.80 -5.64
CA GLU A 496 6.87 21.22 -4.72
C GLU A 496 7.49 21.61 -3.38
N ILE A 497 7.17 22.80 -2.90
CA ILE A 497 7.47 23.26 -1.54
C ILE A 497 6.16 23.64 -0.90
N ALA A 498 5.93 23.24 0.36
CA ALA A 498 4.70 23.60 1.05
C ALA A 498 4.91 23.71 2.57
N GLY A 499 4.15 24.62 3.16
CA GLY A 499 3.95 24.71 4.60
C GLY A 499 2.52 24.28 4.94
N TYR A 500 2.33 23.50 5.99
CA TYR A 500 1.02 23.06 6.43
C TYR A 500 0.88 23.07 7.94
N ALA A 501 -0.34 23.27 8.41
CA ALA A 501 -0.65 23.27 9.84
C ALA A 501 -2.06 22.76 10.09
N GLU A 502 -2.29 22.21 11.27
CA GLU A 502 -3.61 21.86 11.80
C GLU A 502 -3.66 22.18 13.30
N LEU A 503 -4.70 22.86 13.70
CA LEU A 503 -5.01 23.19 15.10
C LEU A 503 -6.33 22.51 15.46
N SER A 504 -6.35 21.73 16.54
CA SER A 504 -7.54 21.08 17.07
C SER A 504 -7.80 21.59 18.49
N TYR A 505 -8.97 22.16 18.73
CA TYR A 505 -9.39 22.71 20.00
C TYR A 505 -10.61 21.97 20.55
N LYS A 506 -10.58 21.65 21.84
CA LYS A 506 -11.66 20.97 22.58
C LYS A 506 -12.38 21.98 23.49
N PRO A 507 -13.40 22.70 22.97
CA PRO A 507 -14.11 23.78 23.72
C PRO A 507 -14.93 23.23 24.88
N ALA A 508 -15.40 22.00 24.80
CA ALA A 508 -16.20 21.33 25.81
C ALA A 508 -16.00 19.83 25.76
N PRO A 509 -16.33 19.06 26.81
CA PRO A 509 -16.22 17.60 26.80
C PRO A 509 -16.89 16.98 25.58
N GLY A 510 -16.14 16.13 24.87
CA GLY A 510 -16.57 15.42 23.67
C GLY A 510 -16.64 16.28 22.40
N TRP A 511 -16.50 17.61 22.42
CA TRP A 511 -16.44 18.43 21.23
C TRP A 511 -15.00 18.68 20.79
N THR A 512 -14.74 18.59 19.48
CA THR A 512 -13.46 18.99 18.89
C THR A 512 -13.71 19.78 17.62
N LEU A 513 -13.12 20.97 17.54
CA LEU A 513 -13.04 21.81 16.35
C LEU A 513 -11.61 21.73 15.82
N ALA A 514 -11.43 21.35 14.57
CA ALA A 514 -10.12 21.37 13.93
C ALA A 514 -10.13 22.26 12.69
N VAL A 515 -9.10 23.10 12.57
CA VAL A 515 -8.86 23.98 11.42
C VAL A 515 -7.44 23.75 10.96
N GLY A 516 -7.26 23.57 9.67
CA GLY A 516 -5.95 23.35 9.08
C GLY A 516 -5.89 23.78 7.63
N GLY A 517 -4.70 23.70 7.06
CA GLY A 517 -4.49 24.00 5.66
C GLY A 517 -3.04 23.84 5.24
N ARG A 518 -2.84 23.90 3.95
CA ARG A 518 -1.55 23.82 3.27
C ARG A 518 -1.41 24.94 2.26
N LEU A 519 -0.37 25.73 2.41
CA LEU A 519 0.14 26.63 1.38
C LEU A 519 1.15 25.87 0.54
N TYR A 520 1.05 25.93 -0.77
CA TYR A 520 1.93 25.21 -1.67
C TYR A 520 2.39 26.07 -2.82
N ASP A 521 3.58 25.74 -3.29
CA ASP A 521 4.25 26.27 -4.46
C ASP A 521 4.75 25.12 -5.32
N VAL A 522 4.33 25.04 -6.58
CA VAL A 522 4.70 23.98 -7.53
C VAL A 522 5.28 24.59 -8.78
N ASP A 523 6.56 24.35 -9.02
CA ASP A 523 7.26 24.70 -10.24
C ASP A 523 7.44 23.48 -11.13
N ARG A 524 7.09 23.59 -12.41
CA ARG A 524 7.10 22.51 -13.39
C ARG A 524 7.80 22.93 -14.67
N ARG A 525 8.81 22.20 -15.09
CA ARG A 525 9.50 22.40 -16.36
C ARG A 525 9.43 21.15 -17.22
N ILE A 526 9.04 21.33 -18.48
CA ILE A 526 8.86 20.25 -19.44
C ILE A 526 9.70 20.55 -20.67
N ARG A 527 10.47 19.53 -21.09
CA ARG A 527 11.18 19.50 -22.37
C ARG A 527 10.72 18.29 -23.15
N SER A 528 10.44 18.48 -24.44
CA SER A 528 10.08 17.40 -25.35
C SER A 528 10.73 17.59 -26.70
N GLU A 529 11.23 16.49 -27.25
CA GLU A 529 11.71 16.39 -28.61
C GLU A 529 10.90 15.33 -29.34
N VAL A 530 10.23 15.71 -30.41
CA VAL A 530 9.39 14.84 -31.23
C VAL A 530 9.95 14.76 -32.63
N VAL A 531 10.16 13.55 -33.13
CA VAL A 531 10.52 13.23 -34.49
C VAL A 531 9.43 12.36 -35.11
N SER A 532 9.01 12.66 -36.33
CA SER A 532 7.97 11.92 -37.03
C SER A 532 8.30 11.87 -38.52
N GLU A 533 8.02 10.75 -39.16
CA GLU A 533 8.19 10.58 -40.60
C GLU A 533 7.30 11.59 -41.42
N ARG A 534 6.07 11.78 -40.96
CA ARG A 534 5.06 12.61 -41.64
C ARG A 534 5.11 14.10 -41.33
N PHE A 535 5.74 14.49 -40.21
CA PHE A 535 5.71 15.89 -39.75
C PHE A 535 7.11 16.37 -39.37
N LYS A 536 7.35 17.67 -39.51
CA LYS A 536 8.63 18.28 -39.14
C LYS A 536 8.96 18.03 -37.67
N PRO A 537 10.23 17.77 -37.33
CA PRO A 537 10.69 17.63 -35.95
C PRO A 537 10.30 18.87 -35.11
N ARG A 538 9.93 18.62 -33.86
CA ARG A 538 9.49 19.65 -32.91
C ARG A 538 10.27 19.56 -31.60
N ARG A 539 10.58 20.74 -31.06
CA ARG A 539 11.14 20.87 -29.71
C ARG A 539 10.25 21.80 -28.90
N LEU A 540 10.03 21.43 -27.68
CA LEU A 540 9.28 22.20 -26.69
C LEU A 540 10.13 22.35 -25.43
N ASP A 541 10.22 23.56 -24.88
CA ASP A 541 10.72 23.85 -23.53
C ASP A 541 9.74 24.83 -22.88
N ARG A 542 9.00 24.39 -21.86
CA ARG A 542 7.93 25.16 -21.18
C ARG A 542 8.06 25.01 -19.68
N GLY A 543 7.71 26.08 -18.99
CA GLY A 543 7.58 26.12 -17.54
C GLY A 543 6.19 26.55 -17.12
N ASN A 544 5.68 25.98 -16.07
CA ASN A 544 4.42 26.36 -15.42
C ASN A 544 4.66 26.48 -13.92
N HIS A 545 4.05 27.47 -13.31
CA HIS A 545 4.14 27.75 -11.89
C HIS A 545 2.73 27.82 -11.29
N TYR A 546 2.52 27.15 -10.14
CA TYR A 546 1.23 27.06 -9.47
C TYR A 546 1.40 27.29 -7.98
N THR A 547 0.65 28.23 -7.43
CA THR A 547 0.56 28.47 -6.00
C THR A 547 -0.88 28.31 -5.53
N GLY A 548 -1.09 27.96 -4.28
CA GLY A 548 -2.44 27.89 -3.76
C GLY A 548 -2.52 27.50 -2.30
N PHE A 549 -3.76 27.41 -1.83
CA PHE A 549 -4.10 27.02 -0.47
C PHE A 549 -5.17 25.93 -0.46
N SER A 550 -4.93 24.88 0.32
CA SER A 550 -5.84 23.74 0.49
C SER A 550 -6.37 23.73 1.94
N PRO A 551 -7.60 24.19 2.18
CA PRO A 551 -8.17 24.28 3.53
C PRO A 551 -8.73 22.95 4.05
N LYS A 552 -8.83 22.87 5.39
CA LYS A 552 -9.59 21.84 6.11
C LYS A 552 -10.25 22.47 7.34
N ILE A 553 -11.54 22.16 7.53
CA ILE A 553 -12.29 22.53 8.73
C ILE A 553 -13.11 21.30 9.12
N SER A 554 -13.07 20.90 10.39
CA SER A 554 -13.92 19.83 10.90
C SER A 554 -14.46 20.15 12.29
N LEU A 555 -15.68 19.72 12.54
CA LEU A 555 -16.34 19.74 13.83
C LEU A 555 -16.78 18.33 14.16
N GLN A 556 -16.47 17.86 15.35
CA GLN A 556 -16.91 16.55 15.81
C GLN A 556 -17.45 16.57 17.22
N ARG A 557 -18.38 15.67 17.49
CA ARG A 557 -18.93 15.37 18.81
C ARG A 557 -18.71 13.89 19.09
N GLN A 558 -17.92 13.58 20.10
CA GLN A 558 -17.81 12.27 20.70
C GLN A 558 -18.69 12.19 21.94
N PHE A 559 -19.52 11.16 22.02
CA PHE A 559 -20.42 10.89 23.12
C PHE A 559 -19.79 9.95 24.14
N ASP A 560 -20.27 9.94 25.36
CA ASP A 560 -19.73 9.11 26.45
C ASP A 560 -19.84 7.61 26.18
N ASN A 561 -20.78 7.20 25.32
CA ASN A 561 -20.94 5.82 24.86
C ASN A 561 -19.96 5.41 23.75
N GLY A 562 -19.01 6.28 23.38
CA GLY A 562 -18.03 6.05 22.32
C GLY A 562 -18.49 6.41 20.90
N ASP A 563 -19.74 6.83 20.70
CA ASP A 563 -20.24 7.26 19.39
C ASP A 563 -19.58 8.55 18.95
N LEU A 564 -19.36 8.69 17.65
CA LEU A 564 -18.85 9.91 17.02
C LEU A 564 -19.79 10.38 15.93
N VAL A 565 -20.10 11.66 15.92
CA VAL A 565 -20.71 12.37 14.78
C VAL A 565 -19.79 13.52 14.38
N TYR A 566 -19.61 13.72 13.08
CA TYR A 566 -18.72 14.76 12.57
C TYR A 566 -19.24 15.42 11.30
N ALA A 567 -18.76 16.64 11.08
CA ALA A 567 -18.86 17.34 9.80
C ALA A 567 -17.47 17.83 9.40
N VAL A 568 -17.14 17.72 8.10
CA VAL A 568 -15.84 18.16 7.59
C VAL A 568 -15.95 18.79 6.21
N ILE A 569 -15.16 19.84 6.00
CA ILE A 569 -14.94 20.47 4.70
C ILE A 569 -13.45 20.35 4.40
N THR A 570 -13.11 19.75 3.26
CA THR A 570 -11.71 19.56 2.83
C THR A 570 -11.56 19.86 1.36
N GLU A 571 -10.33 20.18 0.96
CA GLU A 571 -10.00 20.43 -0.44
C GLU A 571 -8.74 19.64 -0.85
N GLY A 572 -8.72 19.15 -2.10
CA GLY A 572 -7.57 18.56 -2.77
C GLY A 572 -7.39 19.19 -4.15
N PHE A 573 -6.19 19.08 -4.69
CA PHE A 573 -5.84 19.69 -5.98
C PHE A 573 -4.80 18.85 -6.73
N ARG A 574 -4.72 19.08 -8.07
CA ARG A 574 -3.61 18.65 -8.90
C ARG A 574 -3.14 19.85 -9.73
N ALA A 575 -1.83 20.04 -9.85
CA ALA A 575 -1.27 21.07 -10.71
C ALA A 575 -1.53 20.77 -12.20
N GLY A 576 -1.72 21.78 -13.01
CA GLY A 576 -1.85 21.68 -14.45
C GLY A 576 -0.55 21.23 -15.16
N GLY A 577 -0.53 21.28 -16.48
CA GLY A 577 0.63 20.86 -17.24
C GLY A 577 0.54 21.18 -18.73
N VAL A 578 1.42 20.54 -19.50
CA VAL A 578 1.62 20.78 -20.93
C VAL A 578 1.58 19.47 -21.72
N ASN A 579 0.83 19.48 -22.82
CA ASN A 579 0.82 18.39 -23.81
C ASN A 579 1.95 18.58 -24.81
N THR A 580 2.68 17.54 -25.07
CA THR A 580 3.84 17.57 -25.96
C THR A 580 3.74 16.58 -27.11
N GLY A 581 3.03 15.46 -26.90
CA GLY A 581 3.07 14.28 -27.74
C GLY A 581 2.13 14.30 -28.93
N GLY A 582 2.38 13.37 -29.83
CA GLY A 582 1.62 13.10 -31.02
C GLY A 582 2.38 13.39 -32.32
N ALA A 583 2.10 12.59 -33.36
CA ALA A 583 2.70 12.81 -34.67
C ALA A 583 2.38 14.22 -35.19
N GLN A 584 1.12 14.65 -35.05
CA GLN A 584 0.68 16.00 -35.36
C GLN A 584 1.02 17.01 -34.25
N PRO A 585 1.30 18.27 -34.58
CA PRO A 585 1.41 19.33 -33.59
C PRO A 585 0.18 19.42 -32.72
N VAL A 586 0.37 19.76 -31.45
CA VAL A 586 -0.73 20.09 -30.54
C VAL A 586 -1.26 21.46 -30.90
N PRO A 587 -2.57 21.64 -31.14
CA PRO A 587 -3.14 22.98 -31.29
C PRO A 587 -2.82 23.84 -30.07
N GLU A 588 -2.52 25.11 -30.24
CA GLU A 588 -2.13 26.02 -29.15
C GLU A 588 -3.15 26.03 -28.00
N ALA A 589 -4.43 26.02 -28.33
CA ALA A 589 -5.53 25.93 -27.32
C ALA A 589 -5.53 24.64 -26.48
N ARG A 590 -4.80 23.61 -26.88
CA ARG A 590 -4.69 22.32 -26.19
C ARG A 590 -3.28 22.02 -25.69
N GLU A 591 -2.35 22.95 -25.89
CA GLU A 591 -0.98 22.80 -25.43
C GLU A 591 -0.93 22.75 -23.90
N ASN A 592 -1.73 23.57 -23.22
CA ASN A 592 -1.82 23.61 -21.75
C ASN A 592 -3.12 22.99 -21.26
N PHE A 593 -3.07 22.37 -20.10
CA PHE A 593 -4.24 21.99 -19.32
C PHE A 593 -4.14 22.58 -17.90
N SER A 594 -5.28 23.04 -17.37
CA SER A 594 -5.38 23.76 -16.10
C SER A 594 -5.23 22.81 -14.91
N SER A 595 -4.90 23.37 -13.74
CA SER A 595 -5.04 22.69 -12.46
C SER A 595 -6.49 22.33 -12.18
N ASP A 596 -6.74 21.20 -11.51
CA ASP A 596 -8.08 20.84 -11.03
C ASP A 596 -8.14 20.85 -9.50
N ARG A 597 -9.36 21.00 -8.98
CA ARG A 597 -9.62 21.15 -7.56
C ARG A 597 -10.92 20.46 -7.17
N LEU A 598 -10.85 19.66 -6.10
CA LEU A 598 -11.98 18.97 -5.52
C LEU A 598 -12.24 19.48 -4.12
N ARG A 599 -13.46 19.99 -3.85
CA ARG A 599 -13.94 20.37 -2.52
C ARG A 599 -15.00 19.38 -2.07
N ASN A 600 -14.81 18.84 -0.87
CA ASN A 600 -15.71 17.88 -0.23
C ASN A 600 -16.42 18.52 0.95
N TYR A 601 -17.71 18.26 1.06
CA TYR A 601 -18.58 18.54 2.22
C TYR A 601 -19.10 17.22 2.72
N GLU A 602 -18.79 16.84 3.95
CA GLU A 602 -19.13 15.52 4.49
C GLU A 602 -19.70 15.62 5.89
N VAL A 603 -20.73 14.81 6.14
CA VAL A 603 -21.26 14.53 7.47
C VAL A 603 -21.21 13.02 7.67
N GLY A 604 -20.64 12.58 8.79
CA GLY A 604 -20.51 11.16 9.07
C GLY A 604 -20.74 10.82 10.53
N MET A 605 -20.91 9.52 10.77
CA MET A 605 -21.09 8.97 12.10
C MET A 605 -20.34 7.64 12.24
N LYS A 606 -19.89 7.36 13.46
CA LYS A 606 -19.29 6.09 13.86
C LYS A 606 -19.93 5.64 15.17
N LEU A 607 -20.51 4.45 15.16
CA LEU A 607 -21.30 3.94 16.28
C LEU A 607 -20.76 2.58 16.72
N GLU A 608 -20.76 2.35 18.04
CA GLU A 608 -20.46 1.05 18.64
C GLU A 608 -21.60 0.60 19.53
N ARG A 609 -22.02 -0.66 19.37
CA ARG A 609 -23.13 -1.25 20.13
C ARG A 609 -22.80 -2.63 20.63
N PHE A 610 -23.57 -3.11 21.60
CA PHE A 610 -23.44 -4.45 22.15
C PHE A 610 -22.02 -4.77 22.64
N GLN A 611 -21.46 -3.91 23.49
CA GLN A 611 -20.10 -4.05 24.01
C GLN A 611 -19.04 -4.16 22.89
N ARG A 612 -19.14 -3.32 21.88
CA ARG A 612 -18.25 -3.27 20.72
C ARG A 612 -18.34 -4.49 19.78
N ARG A 613 -19.41 -5.28 19.85
CA ARG A 613 -19.65 -6.38 18.90
C ARG A 613 -20.14 -5.87 17.55
N LEU A 614 -20.89 -4.80 17.55
CA LEU A 614 -21.37 -4.12 16.35
C LEU A 614 -20.67 -2.78 16.21
N SER A 615 -20.02 -2.57 15.05
CA SER A 615 -19.54 -1.26 14.64
C SER A 615 -20.21 -0.84 13.33
N LEU A 616 -20.59 0.41 13.24
CA LEU A 616 -21.13 1.07 12.05
C LEU A 616 -20.33 2.35 11.81
N SER A 617 -19.82 2.52 10.59
CA SER A 617 -19.27 3.77 10.10
C SER A 617 -20.02 4.18 8.84
N SER A 618 -20.56 5.40 8.79
CA SER A 618 -21.31 5.89 7.62
C SER A 618 -20.99 7.36 7.38
N ALA A 619 -20.98 7.77 6.11
CA ALA A 619 -20.81 9.16 5.71
C ALA A 619 -21.66 9.50 4.49
N ILE A 620 -22.27 10.67 4.52
CA ILE A 620 -22.88 11.32 3.36
C ILE A 620 -21.90 12.41 2.94
N TYR A 621 -21.61 12.48 1.65
CA TYR A 621 -20.67 13.46 1.12
C TYR A 621 -21.21 14.12 -0.16
N TYR A 622 -20.82 15.37 -0.35
CA TYR A 622 -21.07 16.15 -1.55
C TYR A 622 -19.76 16.76 -2.04
N ASP A 623 -19.31 16.30 -3.21
CA ASP A 623 -18.07 16.73 -3.84
C ASP A 623 -18.36 17.69 -4.99
N VAL A 624 -17.59 18.78 -5.05
CA VAL A 624 -17.56 19.75 -6.15
C VAL A 624 -16.18 19.69 -6.79
N TRP A 625 -16.10 19.13 -7.98
CA TRP A 625 -14.85 18.99 -8.73
C TRP A 625 -14.82 19.95 -9.92
N LYS A 626 -13.84 20.84 -9.94
CA LYS A 626 -13.64 21.86 -10.95
C LYS A 626 -12.49 21.53 -11.87
N ASP A 627 -12.66 21.83 -13.18
CA ASP A 627 -11.63 21.71 -14.21
C ASP A 627 -10.99 20.32 -14.31
N ILE A 628 -11.78 19.27 -14.23
CA ILE A 628 -11.34 17.87 -14.14
C ILE A 628 -10.28 17.55 -15.19
N GLN A 629 -9.05 17.26 -14.76
CA GLN A 629 -8.02 16.73 -15.65
C GLN A 629 -8.34 15.28 -16.00
N THR A 630 -8.25 14.93 -17.28
CA THR A 630 -8.47 13.56 -17.76
C THR A 630 -7.46 13.24 -18.87
N ASP A 631 -6.95 12.02 -18.82
CA ASP A 631 -6.15 11.48 -19.90
C ASP A 631 -7.09 10.92 -20.99
N GLN A 632 -6.84 11.25 -22.24
CA GLN A 632 -7.60 10.82 -23.40
C GLN A 632 -6.65 10.32 -24.47
N PHE A 633 -7.17 9.60 -25.47
CA PHE A 633 -6.39 9.16 -26.62
C PHE A 633 -6.84 9.87 -27.89
N ARG A 634 -5.88 10.28 -28.71
CA ARG A 634 -6.11 10.73 -30.07
C ARG A 634 -6.50 9.56 -30.97
N ALA A 635 -7.02 9.81 -32.14
CA ALA A 635 -7.26 8.77 -33.16
C ALA A 635 -5.99 7.98 -33.51
N SER A 636 -4.82 8.57 -33.34
CA SER A 636 -3.51 7.92 -33.49
C SER A 636 -3.12 7.00 -32.31
N GLY A 637 -3.92 6.89 -31.26
CA GLY A 637 -3.64 6.07 -30.07
C GLY A 637 -2.73 6.75 -29.04
N ILE A 638 -2.14 7.93 -29.31
CA ILE A 638 -1.24 8.61 -28.37
C ILE A 638 -2.04 9.36 -27.30
N PRO A 639 -1.68 9.23 -26.01
CA PRO A 639 -2.39 9.89 -24.93
C PRO A 639 -2.10 11.40 -24.88
N TYR A 640 -3.08 12.17 -24.47
CA TYR A 640 -2.98 13.57 -24.10
C TYR A 640 -3.86 13.86 -22.88
N THR A 641 -3.54 14.92 -22.13
CA THR A 641 -4.33 15.35 -20.98
C THR A 641 -5.12 16.60 -21.32
N THR A 642 -6.36 16.68 -20.89
CA THR A 642 -7.22 17.85 -21.09
C THR A 642 -8.12 18.04 -19.87
N ASN A 643 -8.80 19.19 -19.78
CA ASN A 643 -9.82 19.41 -18.78
C ASN A 643 -11.19 19.04 -19.37
N ALA A 644 -11.89 18.07 -18.79
CA ALA A 644 -13.18 17.60 -19.32
C ALA A 644 -14.34 18.56 -18.99
N GLY A 645 -14.20 19.36 -17.94
CA GLY A 645 -15.24 20.21 -17.37
C GLY A 645 -15.34 20.03 -15.86
N ASP A 646 -16.49 20.29 -15.28
CA ASP A 646 -16.76 20.18 -13.85
C ASP A 646 -17.61 18.93 -13.54
N ALA A 647 -17.64 18.51 -12.28
CA ALA A 647 -18.60 17.53 -11.80
C ALA A 647 -19.05 17.79 -10.35
N HIS A 648 -20.26 17.31 -10.06
CA HIS A 648 -20.80 17.21 -8.71
C HIS A 648 -21.06 15.73 -8.39
N VAL A 649 -20.71 15.30 -7.19
CA VAL A 649 -20.92 13.93 -6.73
C VAL A 649 -21.61 13.96 -5.37
N LEU A 650 -22.80 13.36 -5.29
CA LEU A 650 -23.49 13.11 -4.02
C LEU A 650 -23.40 11.61 -3.74
N GLY A 651 -22.94 11.23 -2.55
CA GLY A 651 -22.81 9.82 -2.19
C GLY A 651 -23.07 9.54 -0.73
N LEU A 652 -23.41 8.27 -0.49
CA LEU A 652 -23.51 7.64 0.82
C LEU A 652 -22.59 6.42 0.82
N GLU A 653 -21.77 6.30 1.86
CA GLU A 653 -20.98 5.09 2.12
C GLU A 653 -21.26 4.58 3.53
N ALA A 654 -21.21 3.26 3.70
CA ALA A 654 -21.36 2.62 4.99
C ALA A 654 -20.52 1.36 5.10
N GLU A 655 -20.01 1.12 6.29
CA GLU A 655 -19.29 -0.08 6.70
C GLU A 655 -19.89 -0.57 8.01
N VAL A 656 -20.29 -1.85 8.06
CA VAL A 656 -20.84 -2.53 9.23
C VAL A 656 -19.96 -3.72 9.54
N ALA A 657 -19.58 -3.91 10.78
CA ALA A 657 -18.95 -5.13 11.25
C ALA A 657 -19.69 -5.64 12.50
N PHE A 658 -20.05 -6.90 12.48
CA PHE A 658 -20.72 -7.58 13.60
C PHE A 658 -19.96 -8.85 13.96
N ARG A 659 -19.59 -8.97 15.22
CA ARG A 659 -18.89 -10.13 15.77
C ARG A 659 -19.72 -10.79 16.86
N THR A 660 -19.75 -12.10 16.83
CA THR A 660 -20.43 -12.91 17.83
C THR A 660 -19.43 -13.66 18.71
N ASP A 661 -19.86 -14.08 19.92
CA ASP A 661 -19.01 -14.83 20.86
C ASP A 661 -18.71 -16.25 20.37
N ASN A 662 -19.54 -16.80 19.50
CA ASN A 662 -19.34 -18.13 18.92
C ASN A 662 -18.44 -18.13 17.66
N GLY A 663 -17.71 -17.04 17.41
CA GLY A 663 -16.65 -16.98 16.40
C GLY A 663 -17.07 -16.47 15.02
N PHE A 664 -18.31 -16.01 14.81
CA PHE A 664 -18.69 -15.36 13.57
C PHE A 664 -18.26 -13.89 13.53
N LEU A 665 -17.80 -13.46 12.37
CA LEU A 665 -17.62 -12.07 11.98
C LEU A 665 -18.34 -11.85 10.64
N VAL A 666 -19.26 -10.92 10.62
CA VAL A 666 -19.92 -10.44 9.39
C VAL A 666 -19.51 -9.01 9.15
N GLN A 667 -18.98 -8.72 7.96
CA GLN A 667 -18.66 -7.36 7.53
C GLN A 667 -19.38 -7.07 6.24
N LEU A 668 -20.07 -5.94 6.21
CA LEU A 668 -20.73 -5.41 5.02
C LEU A 668 -20.19 -4.03 4.74
N ASN A 669 -19.91 -3.75 3.49
CA ASN A 669 -19.53 -2.42 3.05
C ASN A 669 -20.30 -2.06 1.79
N GLY A 670 -20.61 -0.78 1.61
CA GLY A 670 -21.34 -0.34 0.45
C GLY A 670 -21.21 1.14 0.20
N ARG A 671 -21.37 1.50 -1.07
CA ARG A 671 -21.43 2.87 -1.54
C ARG A 671 -22.50 3.01 -2.59
N VAL A 672 -23.33 4.04 -2.43
CA VAL A 672 -24.28 4.52 -3.44
C VAL A 672 -23.93 5.95 -3.75
N SER A 673 -23.78 6.32 -5.02
CA SER A 673 -23.48 7.69 -5.41
C SER A 673 -24.06 8.06 -6.77
N ARG A 674 -24.28 9.34 -6.94
CA ARG A 674 -24.69 9.94 -8.21
C ARG A 674 -23.71 11.04 -8.57
N SER A 675 -23.02 10.91 -9.68
CA SER A 675 -22.20 11.96 -10.26
C SER A 675 -22.92 12.67 -11.39
N ARG A 676 -22.64 13.94 -11.59
CA ARG A 676 -23.17 14.71 -12.72
C ARG A 676 -22.08 15.66 -13.21
N THR A 677 -21.69 15.50 -14.48
CA THR A 677 -20.78 16.43 -15.17
C THR A 677 -21.52 17.68 -15.62
N THR A 678 -20.84 18.82 -15.49
CA THR A 678 -21.34 20.15 -15.87
C THR A 678 -20.22 20.94 -16.54
N ASN A 679 -20.53 22.08 -17.14
CA ASN A 679 -19.55 22.99 -17.76
C ASN A 679 -18.54 22.24 -18.65
N ALA A 680 -19.08 21.40 -19.58
CA ALA A 680 -18.24 20.63 -20.48
C ALA A 680 -17.30 21.52 -21.29
N ASN A 681 -16.05 21.14 -21.40
CA ASN A 681 -15.13 21.73 -22.36
C ASN A 681 -15.66 21.47 -23.78
N LEU A 682 -15.47 22.42 -24.69
CA LEU A 682 -15.94 22.36 -26.10
C LEU A 682 -15.55 21.05 -26.80
N GLU A 683 -14.39 20.48 -26.48
CA GLU A 683 -13.91 19.21 -27.02
C GLU A 683 -14.85 18.04 -26.74
N PHE A 684 -15.56 18.07 -25.61
CA PHE A 684 -16.44 17.00 -25.17
C PHE A 684 -17.91 17.23 -25.53
N ILE A 685 -18.29 18.41 -26.00
CA ILE A 685 -19.63 18.63 -26.53
C ILE A 685 -19.69 18.08 -27.96
N PRO A 686 -20.54 17.14 -28.32
CA PRO A 686 -21.73 16.56 -27.66
C PRO A 686 -21.51 15.19 -27.01
N ILE A 687 -20.26 14.75 -26.82
CA ILE A 687 -19.93 13.37 -26.44
C ILE A 687 -19.71 13.16 -24.93
N LEU A 688 -19.78 14.23 -24.11
CA LEU A 688 -19.53 14.13 -22.68
C LEU A 688 -20.52 13.23 -21.97
N ALA A 689 -20.02 12.22 -21.27
CA ALA A 689 -20.80 11.40 -20.37
C ALA A 689 -21.38 12.26 -19.22
N ARG A 690 -22.67 12.06 -18.89
CA ARG A 690 -23.32 12.75 -17.77
C ARG A 690 -22.76 12.36 -16.40
N ASN A 691 -22.13 11.19 -16.29
CA ASN A 691 -21.55 10.64 -15.07
C ASN A 691 -20.03 10.51 -15.23
N LEU A 692 -19.31 10.60 -14.11
CA LEU A 692 -17.88 10.35 -14.09
C LEU A 692 -17.56 8.92 -14.58
N PRO A 693 -16.48 8.74 -15.37
CA PRO A 693 -16.03 7.43 -15.79
C PRO A 693 -15.43 6.63 -14.60
N GLY A 694 -15.47 5.30 -14.65
CA GLY A 694 -14.97 4.44 -13.57
C GLY A 694 -15.70 4.60 -12.23
N ALA A 695 -16.86 5.28 -12.22
CA ALA A 695 -17.65 5.62 -11.05
C ALA A 695 -19.00 4.87 -11.07
N PRO A 696 -19.06 3.58 -10.72
CA PRO A 696 -20.33 2.87 -10.65
C PRO A 696 -21.24 3.52 -9.61
N PRO A 697 -22.56 3.69 -9.90
CA PRO A 697 -23.48 4.30 -8.95
C PRO A 697 -23.66 3.47 -7.68
N VAL A 698 -23.43 2.16 -7.75
CA VAL A 698 -23.52 1.24 -6.63
C VAL A 698 -22.32 0.30 -6.64
N SER A 699 -21.67 0.14 -5.50
CA SER A 699 -20.67 -0.90 -5.25
C SER A 699 -20.74 -1.33 -3.79
N GLY A 700 -20.40 -2.58 -3.52
CA GLY A 700 -20.40 -3.07 -2.15
C GLY A 700 -19.76 -4.44 -2.02
N GLY A 701 -19.50 -4.83 -0.78
CA GLY A 701 -18.90 -6.10 -0.45
C GLY A 701 -19.48 -6.71 0.82
N ALA A 702 -19.38 -8.01 0.91
CA ALA A 702 -19.72 -8.78 2.09
C ALA A 702 -18.56 -9.74 2.39
N LEU A 703 -18.22 -9.86 3.68
CA LEU A 703 -17.29 -10.83 4.21
C LEU A 703 -17.93 -11.51 5.41
N VAL A 704 -17.97 -12.84 5.40
CA VAL A 704 -18.37 -13.66 6.53
C VAL A 704 -17.20 -14.54 6.89
N SER A 705 -16.77 -14.51 8.12
CA SER A 705 -15.76 -15.44 8.63
C SER A 705 -16.27 -16.14 9.88
N TYR A 706 -15.91 -17.41 10.01
CA TYR A 706 -16.16 -18.23 11.18
C TYR A 706 -14.84 -18.79 11.68
N GLU A 707 -14.51 -18.54 12.92
CA GLU A 707 -13.25 -18.99 13.55
C GLU A 707 -13.55 -19.70 14.87
N ARG A 708 -13.05 -20.92 15.01
CA ARG A 708 -13.29 -21.73 16.21
C ARG A 708 -12.15 -22.73 16.44
N PRO A 709 -11.78 -23.00 17.70
CA PRO A 709 -11.02 -24.22 18.06
C PRO A 709 -11.80 -25.46 17.64
N VAL A 710 -11.13 -26.47 17.05
CA VAL A 710 -11.79 -27.71 16.57
C VAL A 710 -11.32 -28.96 17.30
N PHE A 711 -10.00 -29.16 17.45
CA PHE A 711 -9.42 -30.27 18.22
C PHE A 711 -8.09 -29.87 18.83
N GLY A 712 -7.93 -30.11 20.13
CA GLY A 712 -6.78 -29.62 20.87
C GLY A 712 -6.60 -28.11 20.69
N ASP A 713 -5.39 -27.67 20.31
CA ASP A 713 -5.04 -26.24 20.10
C ASP A 713 -5.20 -25.80 18.66
N TRP A 714 -5.79 -26.66 17.78
CA TRP A 714 -6.03 -26.30 16.38
C TRP A 714 -7.23 -25.38 16.23
N THR A 715 -7.05 -24.31 15.49
CA THR A 715 -8.10 -23.36 15.13
C THR A 715 -8.48 -23.53 13.66
N MET A 716 -9.76 -23.67 13.39
CA MET A 716 -10.33 -23.62 12.05
C MET A 716 -10.89 -22.24 11.78
N ARG A 717 -10.61 -21.72 10.57
CA ARG A 717 -11.22 -20.50 10.06
C ARG A 717 -11.82 -20.76 8.68
N LEU A 718 -13.08 -20.35 8.50
CA LEU A 718 -13.78 -20.35 7.21
C LEU A 718 -14.06 -18.90 6.81
N VAL A 719 -13.84 -18.54 5.56
CA VAL A 719 -14.08 -17.19 5.05
C VAL A 719 -14.80 -17.27 3.73
N GLY A 720 -15.90 -16.53 3.61
CA GLY A 720 -16.58 -16.23 2.35
C GLY A 720 -16.54 -14.71 2.12
N GLN A 721 -16.09 -14.29 0.94
CA GLN A 721 -16.07 -12.89 0.53
C GLN A 721 -16.72 -12.76 -0.84
N ALA A 722 -17.53 -11.72 -1.03
CA ALA A 722 -18.08 -11.33 -2.32
C ALA A 722 -18.08 -9.80 -2.46
N ILE A 723 -17.79 -9.31 -3.65
CA ILE A 723 -17.92 -7.90 -4.00
C ILE A 723 -18.76 -7.75 -5.26
N TYR A 724 -19.55 -6.69 -5.32
CA TYR A 724 -20.30 -6.26 -6.48
C TYR A 724 -19.85 -4.88 -6.94
N VAL A 725 -19.56 -4.74 -8.23
CA VAL A 725 -19.23 -3.48 -8.89
C VAL A 725 -20.27 -3.20 -9.94
N GLY A 726 -21.03 -2.13 -9.78
CA GLY A 726 -22.08 -1.73 -10.72
C GLY A 726 -21.52 -1.26 -12.07
N LEU A 727 -22.43 -1.00 -13.01
CA LEU A 727 -22.07 -0.49 -14.34
C LEU A 727 -21.54 0.96 -14.26
N SER A 728 -20.49 1.24 -15.02
CA SER A 728 -19.93 2.57 -15.23
C SER A 728 -19.41 2.71 -16.66
N ARG A 729 -18.94 3.90 -17.05
CA ARG A 729 -18.25 4.11 -18.33
C ARG A 729 -16.74 4.05 -18.15
N VAL A 730 -16.01 3.70 -19.20
CA VAL A 730 -14.55 3.72 -19.18
C VAL A 730 -13.97 5.11 -19.41
N SER A 731 -14.71 6.03 -20.05
CA SER A 731 -14.26 7.37 -20.42
C SER A 731 -15.38 8.40 -20.32
N PHE A 732 -15.02 9.67 -20.37
CA PHE A 732 -15.93 10.78 -20.60
C PHE A 732 -16.57 10.72 -21.99
N ASP A 733 -15.92 10.06 -22.96
CA ASP A 733 -16.46 9.85 -24.30
C ASP A 733 -17.57 8.77 -24.29
N THR A 734 -18.80 9.17 -24.59
CA THR A 734 -19.96 8.27 -24.61
C THR A 734 -19.92 7.22 -25.71
N ARG A 735 -19.06 7.36 -26.71
CA ARG A 735 -18.84 6.37 -27.78
C ARG A 735 -18.11 5.14 -27.28
N LEU A 736 -17.32 5.27 -26.21
CA LEU A 736 -16.61 4.16 -25.60
C LEU A 736 -17.54 3.31 -24.71
N PRO A 737 -17.20 2.04 -24.47
CA PRO A 737 -18.11 1.09 -23.84
C PRO A 737 -18.36 1.38 -22.35
N GLN A 738 -19.36 0.70 -21.79
CA GLN A 738 -19.58 0.56 -20.36
C GLN A 738 -18.78 -0.63 -19.83
N THR A 739 -18.34 -0.54 -18.57
CA THR A 739 -17.66 -1.58 -17.81
C THR A 739 -18.38 -1.83 -16.49
N GLY A 740 -18.12 -2.95 -15.82
CA GLY A 740 -18.73 -3.29 -14.54
C GLY A 740 -19.95 -4.20 -14.69
N GLY A 741 -20.84 -4.23 -13.68
CA GLY A 741 -21.98 -5.16 -13.62
C GLY A 741 -21.53 -6.59 -13.32
N PHE A 742 -20.51 -6.76 -12.44
CA PHE A 742 -19.96 -8.06 -12.10
C PHE A 742 -19.87 -8.28 -10.59
N THR A 743 -19.86 -9.54 -10.21
CA THR A 743 -19.57 -9.99 -8.85
C THR A 743 -18.28 -10.81 -8.85
N GLN A 744 -17.40 -10.57 -7.89
CA GLN A 744 -16.24 -11.42 -7.61
C GLN A 744 -16.44 -12.07 -6.24
N ALA A 745 -16.12 -13.37 -6.14
CA ALA A 745 -16.25 -14.10 -4.88
C ALA A 745 -15.00 -14.92 -4.61
N ARG A 746 -14.71 -15.11 -3.32
CA ARG A 746 -13.62 -15.94 -2.80
C ARG A 746 -14.12 -16.74 -1.61
N LEU A 747 -13.75 -18.00 -1.54
CA LEU A 747 -13.95 -18.89 -0.40
C LEU A 747 -12.58 -19.34 0.09
N LEU A 748 -12.41 -19.45 1.40
CA LEU A 748 -11.16 -19.89 2.03
C LEU A 748 -11.47 -20.71 3.26
N ALA A 749 -10.74 -21.79 3.45
CA ALA A 749 -10.70 -22.56 4.68
C ALA A 749 -9.26 -22.69 5.17
N GLU A 750 -9.02 -22.44 6.45
CA GLU A 750 -7.72 -22.49 7.11
C GLU A 750 -7.81 -23.38 8.33
N ILE A 751 -6.76 -24.12 8.57
CA ILE A 751 -6.49 -24.80 9.83
C ILE A 751 -5.10 -24.40 10.31
N SER A 752 -4.98 -23.97 11.56
CA SER A 752 -3.71 -23.48 12.09
C SER A 752 -3.55 -23.76 13.59
N ARG A 753 -2.29 -23.90 14.00
CA ARG A 753 -1.84 -24.05 15.39
C ARG A 753 -0.47 -23.41 15.54
N ASP A 754 -0.30 -22.58 16.58
CA ASP A 754 1.01 -22.00 16.99
C ASP A 754 1.76 -21.37 15.81
N GLY A 755 1.06 -20.58 14.97
CA GLY A 755 1.66 -19.91 13.81
C GLY A 755 1.94 -20.81 12.60
N ARG A 756 1.60 -22.11 12.65
CA ARG A 756 1.74 -23.05 11.53
C ARG A 756 0.37 -23.48 11.03
N GLY A 757 0.24 -23.70 9.74
CA GLY A 757 -1.06 -24.10 9.20
C GLY A 757 -1.10 -24.26 7.70
N ALA A 758 -2.31 -24.57 7.24
CA ALA A 758 -2.65 -24.69 5.85
C ALA A 758 -3.94 -23.95 5.53
N GLN A 759 -3.99 -23.35 4.36
CA GLN A 759 -5.18 -22.74 3.79
C GLN A 759 -5.50 -23.41 2.46
N VAL A 760 -6.77 -23.60 2.16
CA VAL A 760 -7.27 -23.88 0.81
C VAL A 760 -8.22 -22.77 0.41
N PHE A 761 -8.16 -22.37 -0.87
CA PHE A 761 -9.01 -21.28 -1.35
C PHE A 761 -9.54 -21.55 -2.76
N VAL A 762 -10.68 -20.92 -3.04
CA VAL A 762 -11.30 -20.90 -4.36
C VAL A 762 -11.65 -19.44 -4.68
N THR A 763 -11.15 -18.93 -5.81
CA THR A 763 -11.57 -17.64 -6.35
C THR A 763 -12.46 -17.84 -7.58
N ASN A 764 -13.43 -16.95 -7.78
CA ASN A 764 -14.45 -17.06 -8.81
C ASN A 764 -15.14 -18.46 -8.82
N PRO A 765 -15.74 -18.90 -7.70
CA PRO A 765 -16.30 -20.26 -7.55
C PRO A 765 -17.41 -20.58 -8.57
N LEU A 766 -18.10 -19.57 -9.07
CA LEU A 766 -19.14 -19.70 -10.09
C LEU A 766 -18.57 -19.75 -11.53
N ASN A 767 -17.25 -19.67 -11.69
CA ASN A 767 -16.55 -19.58 -12.98
C ASN A 767 -17.16 -18.52 -13.92
N SER A 768 -17.53 -17.38 -13.36
CA SER A 768 -18.13 -16.27 -14.09
C SER A 768 -17.16 -15.69 -15.12
N PHE A 769 -17.64 -15.42 -16.33
CA PHE A 769 -16.90 -14.77 -17.42
C PHE A 769 -17.43 -13.34 -17.67
N ARG A 770 -17.50 -12.53 -16.62
CA ARG A 770 -17.95 -11.15 -16.75
C ARG A 770 -16.81 -10.23 -17.14
N ASP A 771 -17.14 -9.18 -17.86
CA ASP A 771 -16.21 -8.09 -18.19
C ASP A 771 -16.01 -7.22 -16.95
N THR A 772 -14.77 -7.20 -16.45
CA THR A 772 -14.39 -6.41 -15.28
C THR A 772 -13.91 -5.02 -15.65
N PHE A 773 -13.43 -4.87 -16.92
CA PHE A 773 -12.84 -3.61 -17.38
C PHE A 773 -12.73 -3.59 -18.91
N SER A 774 -13.57 -2.84 -19.59
CA SER A 774 -13.72 -2.84 -21.05
C SER A 774 -12.60 -2.07 -21.77
N PHE A 775 -11.32 -2.30 -21.41
CA PHE A 775 -10.18 -1.59 -22.00
C PHE A 775 -8.88 -2.40 -21.90
N GLY A 776 -7.94 -2.21 -22.81
CA GLY A 776 -6.62 -2.84 -22.79
C GLY A 776 -5.60 -2.10 -23.65
N ASN A 777 -5.80 -2.08 -24.97
CA ASN A 777 -4.92 -1.42 -25.94
C ASN A 777 -5.60 -0.14 -26.51
N PRO A 778 -5.02 1.05 -26.31
CA PRO A 778 -5.56 2.32 -26.83
C PRO A 778 -5.60 2.39 -28.37
N PHE A 779 -4.69 1.69 -29.05
CA PHE A 779 -4.58 1.72 -30.52
C PHE A 779 -5.66 0.89 -31.23
N THR A 780 -6.36 0.02 -30.53
CA THR A 780 -7.43 -0.81 -31.05
C THR A 780 -8.80 -0.48 -30.46
N ALA A 781 -8.86 0.39 -29.46
CA ALA A 781 -10.10 0.66 -28.71
C ALA A 781 -11.25 1.23 -29.56
N ALA A 782 -10.93 1.92 -30.65
CA ALA A 782 -11.93 2.45 -31.59
C ALA A 782 -12.42 1.41 -32.61
N GLN A 783 -11.63 0.37 -32.92
CA GLN A 783 -11.92 -0.63 -33.94
C GLN A 783 -12.60 -1.88 -33.40
N ALA A 784 -12.30 -2.24 -32.14
CA ALA A 784 -12.82 -3.45 -31.51
C ALA A 784 -13.24 -3.22 -30.08
N ARG A 785 -14.41 -3.77 -29.71
CA ARG A 785 -14.86 -3.74 -28.31
C ARG A 785 -14.01 -4.70 -27.48
N GLN A 786 -13.15 -4.12 -26.67
CA GLN A 786 -12.30 -4.85 -25.73
C GLN A 786 -13.10 -5.21 -24.47
N ILE A 787 -12.75 -6.33 -23.86
CA ILE A 787 -13.23 -6.76 -22.54
C ILE A 787 -12.07 -7.31 -21.73
N THR A 788 -12.10 -7.12 -20.41
CA THR A 788 -11.19 -7.77 -19.48
C THR A 788 -11.97 -8.84 -18.71
N PRO A 789 -11.88 -10.13 -19.11
CA PRO A 789 -12.66 -11.17 -18.47
C PRO A 789 -12.18 -11.43 -17.05
N GLN A 790 -13.13 -11.79 -16.18
CA GLN A 790 -12.75 -12.31 -14.86
C GLN A 790 -11.84 -13.53 -15.05
N ARG A 791 -10.80 -13.61 -14.19
CA ARG A 791 -9.99 -14.83 -14.11
C ARG A 791 -10.90 -16.02 -13.82
N PRO A 792 -10.77 -17.15 -14.52
CA PRO A 792 -11.59 -18.34 -14.29
C PRO A 792 -11.49 -18.86 -12.87
N ILE A 793 -12.36 -19.81 -12.52
CA ILE A 793 -12.26 -20.48 -11.23
C ILE A 793 -10.82 -20.95 -11.01
N THR A 794 -10.26 -20.51 -9.88
CA THR A 794 -8.89 -20.82 -9.46
C THR A 794 -8.94 -21.47 -8.10
N VAL A 795 -8.34 -22.64 -7.97
CA VAL A 795 -8.23 -23.37 -6.71
C VAL A 795 -6.77 -23.40 -6.29
N GLY A 796 -6.50 -23.16 -5.03
CA GLY A 796 -5.14 -23.14 -4.52
C GLY A 796 -5.05 -23.52 -3.06
N ALA A 797 -3.80 -23.77 -2.63
CA ALA A 797 -3.44 -24.06 -1.26
C ALA A 797 -2.22 -23.24 -0.84
N THR A 798 -2.18 -22.86 0.41
CA THR A 798 -1.04 -22.18 1.05
C THR A 798 -0.64 -22.94 2.30
N LEU A 799 0.64 -23.25 2.44
CA LEU A 799 1.26 -23.71 3.66
C LEU A 799 2.04 -22.59 4.29
N PHE A 800 1.99 -22.46 5.61
CA PHE A 800 2.73 -21.43 6.32
C PHE A 800 3.26 -21.93 7.66
N ALA A 801 4.41 -21.35 8.07
CA ALA A 801 5.01 -21.61 9.36
C ALA A 801 5.68 -20.35 9.90
N ALA A 802 5.39 -20.00 11.13
CA ALA A 802 6.09 -18.99 11.92
C ALA A 802 6.99 -19.65 12.98
N PHE A 803 8.09 -18.97 13.31
CA PHE A 803 9.12 -19.45 14.22
C PHE A 803 9.49 -18.34 15.20
#